data_666fb64f1d250effea64c381fa502e0b
#
_entry.id   666fb64f1d250effea64c381fa502e0b
#
_cell.length_a   1.000
_cell.length_b   1.000
_cell.length_c   1.000
_cell.angle_alpha   90.00
_cell.angle_beta   90.00
_cell.angle_gamma   90.00
#
_symmetry.space_group_name_H-M   'P 1'
#
loop_
_entity.id
_entity.type
_entity.pdbx_description
1 polymer ?
#
loop_
_entity_poly.entity_id
_entity_poly.type
_entity_poly.pdbx_seq_one_letter_code
_entity_poly.pdbx_strand_id
1 'polypeptide(L)'
;MRTSMHLRGRIPSRKRKSLVMDHPILPYLCTLFLGIAQTDLCAQTDGDTLLGSLDTVQVMATRISGTLMHTGRQLQVLDHRLLTHAPAPSLSEVLRAHTLVDVRQRGPFDVQTDLGLRGGTFEQTLVLLDGIPLSDPQTGHHAMNLPLNADALERVEVLYGGASRTFGAGAFSGAVNLISRAPQGTRGSLVMEGGSHGSYRAQLAQDLSYDHGGVRISAQVGHSDGHVPNSDFDQRSMYLGGTHRFRRLVLKGQLGTGNKRFGAQNFYSSTYPDQQEITGLLMAALELRNDASSWIWSVRTYHRQHDDRFQLFRESEGYYRYDEGYFIRGEADTARFTPTFFYTFHNRHRTNVSGAEANLKRSWKAGTTAVGVHLRDERIQSNVLGKPLDEPRTVGSAREAFTRADDRQNLAMHLDHRYVHGRWGVDAGVLLNLNSAFAPEWAPGVDLHHRWNPAHTTYSNVGRAFRLPTWTDLYYSRGGAQGSLTLKPEHADQVELGHRVTHLRWTASAALWRRAGDDLIDWVQFPGETVVRAANLTEVNMNGVELMATYRTANAKGRGGASYTHQWTDQQEFPFTSLYVLDHLSDVALIWWQQQVRQRWSARLNASWRVRNGSYRRQLDGSEQGYPSPLRVDARIDHAWRQVSLFAAVNNLLDVPQVDRGEVPLPGRWLSAGVELRWRQ
;
A
#
# COMPACT_ATOMS: atom_id res chain seq x y z
N MET A 1 -69.33 27.71 16.08
CA MET A 1 -69.84 26.39 15.67
C MET A 1 -68.68 25.67 14.98
N ARG A 2 -68.04 24.83 15.70
CA ARG A 2 -67.96 23.33 15.65
C ARG A 2 -67.97 22.83 14.21
N THR A 3 -66.90 22.15 13.73
CA THR A 3 -66.64 20.73 14.02
C THR A 3 -65.20 20.36 13.67
N SER A 4 -64.53 19.72 14.58
CA SER A 4 -63.26 19.02 14.47
C SER A 4 -63.44 17.68 13.75
N MET A 5 -62.53 17.30 12.85
CA MET A 5 -62.45 15.93 12.39
C MET A 5 -60.99 15.47 12.41
N HIS A 6 -60.65 14.65 13.47
CA HIS A 6 -59.43 13.89 13.56
C HIS A 6 -59.43 12.74 12.53
N LEU A 7 -58.45 12.71 11.67
CA LEU A 7 -58.11 11.48 10.90
C LEU A 7 -56.70 11.10 11.30
N ARG A 8 -56.57 10.12 12.20
CA ARG A 8 -55.34 9.35 12.45
C ARG A 8 -55.15 8.35 11.30
N GLY A 9 -54.24 8.66 10.38
CA GLY A 9 -53.73 7.70 9.43
C GLY A 9 -52.53 6.98 10.02
N ARG A 10 -52.67 5.69 10.37
CA ARG A 10 -51.58 4.78 10.71
C ARG A 10 -50.76 4.53 9.47
N ILE A 11 -49.49 4.91 9.48
CA ILE A 11 -48.47 4.48 8.49
C ILE A 11 -48.05 3.05 8.89
N PRO A 12 -48.15 2.05 7.98
CA PRO A 12 -47.70 0.71 8.29
C PRO A 12 -46.16 0.68 8.30
N SER A 13 -45.58 0.27 9.42
CA SER A 13 -44.16 -0.02 9.56
C SER A 13 -43.80 -1.15 8.60
N ARG A 14 -43.13 -0.86 7.50
CA ARG A 14 -42.43 -1.84 6.67
C ARG A 14 -41.25 -2.38 7.50
N LYS A 15 -41.38 -3.54 8.08
CA LYS A 15 -40.28 -4.36 8.57
C LYS A 15 -39.35 -4.61 7.37
N ARG A 16 -38.21 -3.94 7.31
CA ARG A 16 -37.10 -4.35 6.46
C ARG A 16 -36.64 -5.72 6.95
N LYS A 17 -36.85 -6.74 6.14
CA LYS A 17 -36.16 -8.02 6.29
C LYS A 17 -34.68 -7.74 6.08
N SER A 18 -33.87 -7.90 7.13
CA SER A 18 -32.43 -8.07 7.01
C SER A 18 -32.21 -9.27 6.09
N LEU A 19 -31.68 -9.04 4.89
CA LEU A 19 -31.08 -10.10 4.10
C LEU A 19 -29.79 -10.52 4.82
N VAL A 20 -29.92 -11.45 5.76
CA VAL A 20 -28.79 -12.29 6.16
C VAL A 20 -28.54 -13.17 4.94
N MET A 21 -27.58 -12.80 4.13
CA MET A 21 -27.05 -13.71 3.12
C MET A 21 -26.33 -14.84 3.88
N ASP A 22 -26.98 -16.01 3.97
CA ASP A 22 -26.30 -17.25 4.31
C ASP A 22 -25.23 -17.52 3.24
N HIS A 23 -23.99 -17.22 3.55
CA HIS A 23 -22.86 -17.53 2.69
C HIS A 23 -22.40 -18.99 2.95
N PRO A 24 -22.66 -19.92 2.02
CA PRO A 24 -22.32 -21.34 2.21
C PRO A 24 -20.81 -21.65 2.08
N ILE A 25 -19.97 -20.64 1.91
CA ILE A 25 -18.51 -20.82 1.64
C ILE A 25 -17.71 -21.05 2.94
N LEU A 26 -18.17 -20.52 4.06
CA LEU A 26 -17.46 -20.61 5.34
C LEU A 26 -17.20 -22.04 5.83
N PRO A 27 -18.17 -22.99 5.75
CA PRO A 27 -17.92 -24.38 6.17
C PRO A 27 -16.93 -25.12 5.26
N TYR A 28 -16.87 -24.79 3.97
CA TYR A 28 -15.92 -25.42 3.04
C TYR A 28 -14.48 -24.93 3.21
N LEU A 29 -14.27 -23.67 3.60
CA LEU A 29 -12.94 -23.15 3.94
C LEU A 29 -12.39 -23.76 5.23
N CYS A 30 -13.21 -23.92 6.26
CA CYS A 30 -12.81 -24.60 7.49
C CYS A 30 -12.48 -26.09 7.25
N THR A 31 -13.20 -26.77 6.37
CA THR A 31 -12.92 -28.18 6.02
C THR A 31 -11.63 -28.32 5.20
N LEU A 32 -11.30 -27.34 4.37
CA LEU A 32 -10.03 -27.33 3.63
C LEU A 32 -8.83 -27.14 4.57
N PHE A 33 -8.96 -26.29 5.60
CA PHE A 33 -7.92 -26.09 6.62
C PHE A 33 -7.75 -27.32 7.53
N LEU A 34 -8.82 -28.01 7.86
CA LEU A 34 -8.79 -29.25 8.67
C LEU A 34 -8.30 -30.46 7.86
N GLY A 35 -8.58 -30.54 6.57
CA GLY A 35 -8.13 -31.62 5.69
C GLY A 35 -6.62 -31.64 5.42
N ILE A 36 -5.96 -30.49 5.46
CA ILE A 36 -4.50 -30.39 5.30
C ILE A 36 -3.75 -30.85 6.57
N ALA A 37 -4.38 -30.80 7.72
CA ALA A 37 -3.78 -31.18 9.01
C ALA A 37 -3.76 -32.67 9.29
N GLN A 38 -4.45 -33.53 8.52
CA GLN A 38 -4.62 -34.97 8.83
C GLN A 38 -3.77 -35.96 8.04
N THR A 39 -2.92 -35.53 7.10
CA THR A 39 -2.24 -36.44 6.19
C THR A 39 -0.74 -36.57 6.35
N ASP A 40 -0.12 -36.43 7.51
CA ASP A 40 1.29 -36.85 7.64
C ASP A 40 1.70 -37.11 9.09
N LEU A 41 1.30 -38.25 9.64
CA LEU A 41 1.75 -38.74 10.95
C LEU A 41 2.67 -39.96 10.84
N CYS A 42 3.40 -40.14 9.75
CA CYS A 42 4.44 -41.19 9.65
C CYS A 42 5.50 -40.79 8.61
N ALA A 43 6.66 -40.32 9.09
CA ALA A 43 7.98 -40.73 8.63
C ALA A 43 9.07 -39.94 9.37
N GLN A 44 9.83 -40.67 10.17
CA GLN A 44 11.12 -40.25 10.68
C GLN A 44 12.17 -40.26 9.58
N THR A 45 13.10 -39.32 9.69
CA THR A 45 14.54 -39.31 9.43
C THR A 45 15.04 -38.33 8.40
N ASP A 46 16.09 -37.63 8.86
CA ASP A 46 17.14 -36.89 8.14
C ASP A 46 16.78 -35.56 7.48
N GLY A 47 17.20 -34.49 8.14
CA GLY A 47 17.25 -33.19 7.48
C GLY A 47 17.29 -31.95 8.34
N ASP A 48 18.28 -31.81 9.19
CA ASP A 48 18.53 -30.63 10.03
C ASP A 48 18.86 -29.32 9.26
N THR A 49 18.74 -29.31 7.93
CA THR A 49 19.16 -28.20 7.07
C THR A 49 18.02 -27.36 6.50
N LEU A 50 16.73 -27.64 6.77
CA LEU A 50 15.59 -26.97 6.13
C LEU A 50 14.79 -26.00 7.03
N LEU A 51 15.05 -25.97 8.33
CA LEU A 51 14.48 -24.99 9.25
C LEU A 51 15.05 -23.57 9.05
N GLY A 52 16.13 -23.45 8.29
CA GLY A 52 16.95 -22.24 8.21
C GLY A 52 16.43 -21.09 7.35
N SER A 53 15.36 -21.22 6.54
CA SER A 53 15.11 -20.19 5.53
C SER A 53 14.09 -19.11 5.90
N LEU A 54 13.12 -19.38 6.79
CA LEU A 54 12.18 -18.34 7.29
C LEU A 54 12.60 -17.79 8.65
N ASP A 55 13.26 -18.59 9.49
CA ASP A 55 13.76 -18.17 10.80
C ASP A 55 14.98 -17.21 10.71
N THR A 56 15.67 -17.18 9.59
CA THR A 56 16.85 -16.33 9.37
C THR A 56 16.53 -14.96 8.76
N VAL A 57 15.30 -14.72 8.28
CA VAL A 57 14.92 -13.41 7.73
C VAL A 57 14.85 -12.39 8.86
N GLN A 58 15.84 -11.51 8.92
CA GLN A 58 15.79 -10.34 9.79
C GLN A 58 14.74 -9.38 9.26
N VAL A 59 13.69 -9.15 10.02
CA VAL A 59 12.60 -8.21 9.67
C VAL A 59 12.87 -6.84 10.28
N MET A 60 12.53 -5.80 9.54
CA MET A 60 12.67 -4.40 9.94
C MET A 60 11.40 -3.84 10.59
N ALA A 61 10.49 -4.73 10.99
CA ALA A 61 9.22 -4.37 11.62
C ALA A 61 9.35 -3.69 13.00
N THR A 62 10.55 -3.69 13.57
CA THR A 62 10.87 -3.03 14.85
C THR A 62 12.23 -2.35 14.77
N ARG A 63 12.47 -1.33 15.59
CA ARG A 63 13.77 -0.63 15.67
C ARG A 63 14.93 -1.55 16.09
N ILE A 64 14.61 -2.59 16.84
CA ILE A 64 15.54 -3.65 17.20
C ILE A 64 15.26 -4.83 16.29
N SER A 65 16.05 -4.98 15.22
CA SER A 65 15.90 -6.08 14.26
C SER A 65 15.80 -7.43 14.95
N GLY A 66 14.90 -8.27 14.48
CA GLY A 66 14.68 -9.61 15.02
C GLY A 66 14.24 -10.58 13.94
N THR A 67 14.15 -11.86 14.27
CA THR A 67 13.55 -12.85 13.39
C THR A 67 12.01 -12.82 13.52
N LEU A 68 11.31 -13.35 12.54
CA LEU A 68 9.86 -13.42 12.54
C LEU A 68 9.29 -14.05 13.83
N MET A 69 9.94 -15.09 14.36
CA MET A 69 9.53 -15.80 15.57
C MET A 69 9.63 -14.98 16.87
N HIS A 70 10.46 -13.94 16.88
CA HIS A 70 10.62 -13.04 18.02
C HIS A 70 9.86 -11.71 17.85
N THR A 71 8.98 -11.64 16.86
CA THR A 71 8.16 -10.45 16.62
C THR A 71 6.81 -10.60 17.33
N GLY A 72 6.52 -9.69 18.24
CA GLY A 72 5.26 -9.64 19.01
C GLY A 72 4.08 -9.06 18.23
N ARG A 73 4.08 -9.16 16.90
CA ARG A 73 3.09 -8.57 16.00
C ARG A 73 2.80 -9.47 14.81
N GLN A 74 1.64 -9.29 14.19
CA GLN A 74 1.34 -9.91 12.91
C GLN A 74 2.18 -9.27 11.80
N LEU A 75 2.94 -10.10 11.11
CA LEU A 75 3.84 -9.70 10.04
C LEU A 75 3.81 -10.72 8.92
N GLN A 76 3.72 -10.27 7.68
CA GLN A 76 3.81 -11.10 6.49
C GLN A 76 5.00 -10.67 5.63
N VAL A 77 5.73 -11.64 5.10
CA VAL A 77 6.89 -11.41 4.23
C VAL A 77 6.66 -12.05 2.87
N LEU A 78 6.73 -11.25 1.81
CA LEU A 78 6.71 -11.71 0.43
C LEU A 78 8.14 -11.72 -0.10
N ASP A 79 8.65 -12.90 -0.44
CA ASP A 79 10.01 -13.06 -0.97
C ASP A 79 10.11 -12.63 -2.45
N HIS A 80 11.34 -12.43 -2.93
CA HIS A 80 11.63 -12.03 -4.30
C HIS A 80 10.97 -12.94 -5.35
N ARG A 81 10.85 -14.24 -5.08
CA ARG A 81 10.22 -15.19 -6.02
C ARG A 81 8.72 -14.95 -6.16
N LEU A 82 8.02 -14.58 -5.08
CA LEU A 82 6.62 -14.17 -5.16
C LEU A 82 6.49 -12.85 -5.93
N LEU A 83 7.40 -11.90 -5.70
CA LEU A 83 7.36 -10.59 -6.35
C LEU A 83 7.55 -10.64 -7.86
N THR A 84 8.43 -11.52 -8.36
CA THR A 84 8.82 -11.53 -9.79
C THR A 84 8.10 -12.56 -10.63
N HIS A 85 7.50 -13.57 -10.01
CA HIS A 85 6.91 -14.69 -10.75
C HIS A 85 5.41 -14.88 -10.47
N ALA A 86 4.76 -14.00 -9.71
CA ALA A 86 3.31 -14.05 -9.57
C ALA A 86 2.62 -13.86 -10.94
N PRO A 87 1.40 -14.39 -11.14
CA PRO A 87 0.57 -14.02 -12.28
C PRO A 87 -0.01 -12.60 -12.04
N ALA A 88 0.88 -11.61 -11.91
CA ALA A 88 0.53 -10.26 -11.51
C ALA A 88 1.43 -9.28 -12.27
N PRO A 89 0.86 -8.34 -13.03
CA PRO A 89 1.62 -7.43 -13.87
C PRO A 89 2.33 -6.32 -13.09
N SER A 90 1.99 -6.12 -11.81
CA SER A 90 2.50 -5.02 -11.00
C SER A 90 2.65 -5.39 -9.53
N LEU A 91 3.33 -4.53 -8.76
CA LEU A 91 3.53 -4.75 -7.32
C LEU A 91 2.20 -4.71 -6.54
N SER A 92 1.30 -3.81 -6.90
CA SER A 92 -0.03 -3.75 -6.26
C SER A 92 -0.84 -5.02 -6.49
N GLU A 93 -0.77 -5.61 -7.69
CA GLU A 93 -1.42 -6.89 -7.99
C GLU A 93 -0.79 -8.05 -7.20
N VAL A 94 0.54 -8.02 -6.97
CA VAL A 94 1.19 -8.99 -6.09
C VAL A 94 0.70 -8.85 -4.65
N LEU A 95 0.61 -7.62 -4.13
CA LEU A 95 0.04 -7.36 -2.80
C LEU A 95 -1.41 -7.82 -2.71
N ARG A 96 -2.23 -7.50 -3.73
CA ARG A 96 -3.63 -7.94 -3.82
C ARG A 96 -3.77 -9.46 -3.75
N ALA A 97 -2.92 -10.19 -4.45
CA ALA A 97 -3.02 -11.65 -4.59
C ALA A 97 -2.47 -12.42 -3.38
N HIS A 98 -1.56 -11.84 -2.60
CA HIS A 98 -0.80 -12.57 -1.59
C HIS A 98 -0.92 -12.02 -0.17
N THR A 99 -1.56 -10.84 0.02
CA THR A 99 -1.68 -10.19 1.34
C THR A 99 -3.11 -9.78 1.66
N LEU A 100 -3.40 -9.56 2.95
CA LEU A 100 -4.68 -9.02 3.41
C LEU A 100 -4.78 -7.49 3.28
N VAL A 101 -3.85 -6.87 2.56
CA VAL A 101 -3.90 -5.43 2.23
C VAL A 101 -5.13 -5.13 1.38
N ASP A 102 -5.88 -4.11 1.73
CA ASP A 102 -6.89 -3.51 0.87
C ASP A 102 -6.20 -2.72 -0.23
N VAL A 103 -6.12 -3.30 -1.42
CA VAL A 103 -5.52 -2.68 -2.59
C VAL A 103 -6.64 -2.12 -3.44
N ARG A 104 -6.80 -0.80 -3.45
CA ARG A 104 -7.80 -0.08 -4.23
C ARG A 104 -7.15 0.51 -5.46
N GLN A 105 -7.44 -0.07 -6.59
CA GLN A 105 -6.91 0.38 -7.87
C GLN A 105 -7.91 1.26 -8.61
N ARG A 106 -7.38 2.26 -9.31
CA ARG A 106 -8.13 3.08 -10.25
C ARG A 106 -7.67 2.87 -11.70
N GLY A 107 -6.90 1.82 -11.93
CA GLY A 107 -6.42 1.40 -13.23
C GLY A 107 -5.39 0.28 -13.09
N PRO A 108 -5.02 -0.42 -14.19
CA PRO A 108 -4.05 -1.51 -14.17
C PRO A 108 -2.61 -1.01 -13.98
N PHE A 109 -1.67 -1.92 -13.69
CA PHE A 109 -0.21 -1.69 -13.71
C PHE A 109 0.28 -0.57 -12.79
N ASP A 110 -0.30 -0.42 -11.60
CA ASP A 110 0.06 0.62 -10.60
C ASP A 110 -0.12 2.05 -11.12
N VAL A 111 -1.08 2.29 -12.03
CA VAL A 111 -1.42 3.63 -12.50
C VAL A 111 -1.71 4.55 -11.32
N GLN A 112 -2.72 4.23 -10.54
CA GLN A 112 -2.97 4.82 -9.22
C GLN A 112 -3.51 3.74 -8.30
N THR A 113 -2.90 3.59 -7.12
CA THR A 113 -3.25 2.56 -6.16
C THR A 113 -3.17 3.09 -4.74
N ASP A 114 -4.25 2.90 -4.02
CA ASP A 114 -4.38 3.19 -2.60
C ASP A 114 -4.23 1.89 -1.80
N LEU A 115 -3.50 1.93 -0.70
CA LEU A 115 -3.31 0.78 0.18
C LEU A 115 -3.96 1.03 1.53
N GLY A 116 -4.75 0.07 2.01
CA GLY A 116 -5.35 0.08 3.34
C GLY A 116 -5.00 -1.18 4.13
N LEU A 117 -4.88 -1.07 5.44
CA LEU A 117 -4.65 -2.18 6.36
C LEU A 117 -5.69 -2.15 7.47
N ARG A 118 -6.29 -3.30 7.79
CA ARG A 118 -7.23 -3.44 8.92
C ARG A 118 -8.31 -2.35 8.93
N GLY A 119 -8.93 -2.09 7.77
CA GLY A 119 -9.95 -1.05 7.62
C GLY A 119 -9.44 0.39 7.72
N GLY A 120 -8.12 0.61 7.72
CA GLY A 120 -7.53 1.94 7.60
C GLY A 120 -7.54 2.45 6.17
N THR A 121 -7.55 3.78 6.04
CA THR A 121 -7.48 4.46 4.75
C THR A 121 -6.06 4.43 4.16
N PHE A 122 -5.92 4.88 2.92
CA PHE A 122 -4.63 4.99 2.23
C PHE A 122 -3.66 5.99 2.90
N GLU A 123 -4.17 6.97 3.64
CA GLU A 123 -3.35 7.90 4.41
C GLU A 123 -2.94 7.35 5.77
N GLN A 124 -3.63 6.31 6.24
CA GLN A 124 -3.39 5.60 7.49
C GLN A 124 -2.46 4.39 7.34
N THR A 125 -2.01 4.10 6.10
CA THR A 125 -1.12 2.98 5.78
C THR A 125 0.21 3.52 5.25
N LEU A 126 1.29 3.32 6.00
CA LEU A 126 2.59 3.84 5.63
C LEU A 126 3.32 2.92 4.64
N VAL A 127 3.73 3.46 3.50
CA VAL A 127 4.63 2.78 2.56
C VAL A 127 6.06 3.28 2.78
N LEU A 128 7.00 2.33 2.84
CA LEU A 128 8.42 2.63 3.07
C LEU A 128 9.29 1.93 2.01
N LEU A 129 10.43 2.52 1.72
CA LEU A 129 11.54 1.88 0.99
C LEU A 129 12.76 1.82 1.90
N ASP A 130 13.18 0.60 2.28
CA ASP A 130 14.26 0.37 3.24
C ASP A 130 14.07 1.14 4.57
N GLY A 131 12.82 1.30 5.01
CA GLY A 131 12.47 2.07 6.20
C GLY A 131 12.38 3.59 5.99
N ILE A 132 12.58 4.10 4.77
CA ILE A 132 12.39 5.52 4.43
C ILE A 132 10.92 5.74 4.06
N PRO A 133 10.18 6.64 4.73
CA PRO A 133 8.78 6.92 4.41
C PRO A 133 8.60 7.48 2.98
N LEU A 134 7.72 6.84 2.21
CA LEU A 134 7.32 7.29 0.86
C LEU A 134 6.01 8.07 0.86
N SER A 135 5.38 8.26 2.02
CA SER A 135 4.16 9.06 2.14
C SER A 135 4.35 10.47 1.58
N ASP A 136 3.41 10.89 0.74
CA ASP A 136 3.38 12.25 0.21
C ASP A 136 2.57 13.14 1.14
N PRO A 137 3.12 14.27 1.64
CA PRO A 137 2.37 15.17 2.50
C PRO A 137 1.26 15.93 1.76
N GLN A 138 1.22 15.89 0.43
CA GLN A 138 0.11 16.41 -0.36
C GLN A 138 -1.14 15.56 -0.15
N THR A 139 -1.04 14.24 -0.42
CA THR A 139 -2.10 13.24 -0.34
C THR A 139 -1.54 11.82 -0.30
N GLY A 140 -2.23 10.89 0.33
CA GLY A 140 -1.83 9.48 0.36
C GLY A 140 -1.97 8.73 -0.97
N HIS A 141 -2.68 9.28 -1.97
CA HIS A 141 -2.88 8.64 -3.29
C HIS A 141 -1.59 8.36 -4.06
N HIS A 142 -0.49 9.03 -3.71
CA HIS A 142 0.79 8.88 -4.37
C HIS A 142 1.77 7.90 -3.68
N ALA A 143 1.32 7.19 -2.64
CA ALA A 143 2.16 6.27 -1.87
C ALA A 143 2.75 5.14 -2.72
N MET A 144 2.09 4.74 -3.81
CA MET A 144 2.56 3.71 -4.76
C MET A 144 3.20 4.30 -6.03
N ASN A 145 3.52 5.58 -6.05
CA ASN A 145 4.43 6.13 -7.03
C ASN A 145 5.87 5.77 -6.63
N LEU A 146 6.35 4.64 -7.13
CA LEU A 146 7.63 4.04 -6.72
C LEU A 146 8.75 4.38 -7.72
N PRO A 147 9.98 4.63 -7.23
CA PRO A 147 11.13 4.87 -8.11
C PRO A 147 11.78 3.59 -8.63
N LEU A 148 11.17 2.43 -8.39
CA LEU A 148 11.73 1.11 -8.70
C LEU A 148 10.63 0.11 -9.03
N ASN A 149 11.00 -0.99 -9.67
CA ASN A 149 10.13 -2.13 -10.01
C ASN A 149 10.29 -3.30 -9.02
N ALA A 150 9.42 -4.30 -9.13
CA ALA A 150 9.41 -5.46 -8.24
C ALA A 150 10.71 -6.30 -8.30
N ASP A 151 11.44 -6.30 -9.43
CA ASP A 151 12.72 -7.02 -9.57
C ASP A 151 13.84 -6.38 -8.72
N ALA A 152 13.77 -5.07 -8.46
CA ALA A 152 14.71 -4.39 -7.59
C ALA A 152 14.49 -4.65 -6.10
N LEU A 153 13.43 -5.38 -5.73
CA LEU A 153 13.09 -5.73 -4.36
C LEU A 153 13.61 -7.12 -3.96
N GLU A 154 14.19 -7.23 -2.77
CA GLU A 154 14.52 -8.49 -2.13
C GLU A 154 13.28 -9.14 -1.52
N ARG A 155 12.45 -8.32 -0.87
CA ARG A 155 11.20 -8.73 -0.25
C ARG A 155 10.30 -7.54 0.06
N VAL A 156 9.06 -7.82 0.38
CA VAL A 156 8.12 -6.87 0.97
C VAL A 156 7.71 -7.37 2.34
N GLU A 157 7.76 -6.49 3.33
CA GLU A 157 7.32 -6.75 4.70
C GLU A 157 6.02 -5.98 4.94
N VAL A 158 4.92 -6.69 5.23
CA VAL A 158 3.62 -6.10 5.57
C VAL A 158 3.42 -6.26 7.07
N LEU A 159 3.46 -5.15 7.79
CA LEU A 159 3.22 -5.07 9.22
C LEU A 159 1.77 -4.67 9.45
N TYR A 160 1.00 -5.55 10.05
CA TYR A 160 -0.40 -5.32 10.38
C TYR A 160 -0.54 -4.64 11.75
N GLY A 161 -1.46 -3.67 11.83
CA GLY A 161 -1.68 -2.87 13.03
C GLY A 161 -0.72 -1.70 13.19
N GLY A 162 -1.10 -0.72 14.01
CA GLY A 162 -0.39 0.55 14.15
C GLY A 162 1.08 0.37 14.54
N ALA A 163 1.92 1.11 13.86
CA ALA A 163 3.37 1.02 13.97
C ALA A 163 4.03 2.38 14.19
N SER A 164 3.27 3.38 14.68
CA SER A 164 3.79 4.74 14.89
C SER A 164 4.94 4.78 15.89
N ARG A 165 5.00 3.88 16.89
CA ARG A 165 6.17 3.73 17.76
C ARG A 165 7.46 3.49 16.97
N THR A 166 7.37 2.72 15.88
CA THR A 166 8.53 2.35 15.07
C THR A 166 8.80 3.34 13.95
N PHE A 167 7.77 3.77 13.22
CA PHE A 167 7.91 4.50 11.97
C PHE A 167 7.41 5.95 12.02
N GLY A 168 6.78 6.38 13.13
CA GLY A 168 6.23 7.72 13.29
C GLY A 168 4.85 7.89 12.65
N ALA A 169 4.56 9.11 12.25
CA ALA A 169 3.28 9.51 11.67
C ALA A 169 2.93 8.72 10.41
N GLY A 170 1.65 8.38 10.23
CA GLY A 170 1.15 7.67 9.03
C GLY A 170 1.19 6.15 9.14
N ALA A 171 1.96 5.56 10.06
CA ALA A 171 1.89 4.13 10.35
C ALA A 171 0.73 3.83 11.33
N PHE A 172 -0.45 4.35 11.01
CA PHE A 172 -1.64 4.34 11.85
C PHE A 172 -2.32 2.96 11.90
N SER A 173 -2.57 2.37 10.73
CA SER A 173 -3.21 1.05 10.58
C SER A 173 -2.21 -0.06 10.25
N GLY A 174 -0.99 0.30 9.89
CA GLY A 174 0.09 -0.60 9.54
C GLY A 174 1.11 0.02 8.61
N ALA A 175 2.03 -0.83 8.12
CA ALA A 175 3.07 -0.40 7.20
C ALA A 175 3.40 -1.47 6.16
N VAL A 176 3.75 -1.02 4.95
CA VAL A 176 4.28 -1.85 3.86
C VAL A 176 5.71 -1.39 3.59
N ASN A 177 6.70 -2.19 3.97
CA ASN A 177 8.11 -1.87 3.83
C ASN A 177 8.73 -2.65 2.67
N LEU A 178 9.13 -1.93 1.64
CA LEU A 178 9.78 -2.43 0.45
C LEU A 178 11.28 -2.52 0.73
N ILE A 179 11.87 -3.71 0.71
CA ILE A 179 13.30 -3.92 0.97
C ILE A 179 14.01 -4.08 -0.37
N SER A 180 14.89 -3.14 -0.67
CA SER A 180 15.67 -3.16 -1.90
C SER A 180 16.70 -4.29 -1.88
N ARG A 181 16.93 -4.87 -3.07
CA ARG A 181 17.84 -5.97 -3.27
C ARG A 181 19.28 -5.48 -3.35
N ALA A 182 20.15 -6.08 -2.55
CA ALA A 182 21.58 -5.88 -2.67
C ALA A 182 22.14 -6.58 -3.94
N PRO A 183 23.12 -5.99 -4.65
CA PRO A 183 23.78 -6.64 -5.79
C PRO A 183 24.45 -7.96 -5.34
N GLN A 184 24.30 -9.02 -6.16
CA GLN A 184 24.85 -10.34 -5.88
C GLN A 184 25.47 -10.94 -7.14
N GLY A 185 26.79 -10.91 -7.25
CA GLY A 185 27.50 -11.34 -8.45
C GLY A 185 27.26 -10.39 -9.63
N THR A 186 27.88 -10.70 -10.76
CA THR A 186 27.62 -9.99 -12.03
C THR A 186 26.58 -10.77 -12.81
N ARG A 187 25.35 -10.25 -12.87
CA ARG A 187 24.22 -10.89 -13.51
C ARG A 187 23.19 -9.87 -13.97
N GLY A 188 22.42 -10.22 -14.98
CA GLY A 188 21.36 -9.37 -15.45
C GLY A 188 20.15 -10.14 -15.95
N SER A 189 19.08 -9.41 -16.22
CA SER A 189 17.85 -9.90 -16.82
C SER A 189 17.22 -8.84 -17.71
N LEU A 190 16.57 -9.29 -18.78
CA LEU A 190 15.70 -8.49 -19.64
C LEU A 190 14.38 -9.23 -19.75
N VAL A 191 13.30 -8.58 -19.37
CA VAL A 191 11.93 -9.08 -19.51
C VAL A 191 11.21 -8.22 -20.53
N MET A 192 10.59 -8.86 -21.52
CA MET A 192 9.68 -8.22 -22.49
C MET A 192 8.35 -8.94 -22.45
N GLU A 193 7.27 -8.20 -22.34
CA GLU A 193 5.90 -8.71 -22.23
C GLU A 193 4.97 -7.87 -23.10
N GLY A 194 4.03 -8.51 -23.77
CA GLY A 194 2.93 -7.88 -24.48
C GLY A 194 1.61 -8.54 -24.09
N GLY A 195 0.51 -7.81 -24.22
CA GLY A 195 -0.79 -8.31 -23.79
C GLY A 195 -1.99 -7.57 -24.35
N SER A 196 -3.14 -7.80 -23.73
CA SER A 196 -4.42 -7.18 -24.05
C SER A 196 -4.33 -5.66 -24.09
N HIS A 197 -5.19 -5.01 -24.84
CA HIS A 197 -5.31 -3.55 -24.94
C HIS A 197 -4.01 -2.83 -25.35
N GLY A 198 -3.29 -3.38 -26.35
CA GLY A 198 -2.04 -2.81 -26.83
C GLY A 198 -0.92 -2.73 -25.76
N SER A 199 -1.11 -3.44 -24.64
CA SER A 199 -0.15 -3.33 -23.54
C SER A 199 1.20 -3.94 -23.87
N TYR A 200 2.26 -3.27 -23.47
CA TYR A 200 3.61 -3.82 -23.44
C TYR A 200 4.39 -3.34 -22.21
N ARG A 201 5.35 -4.16 -21.80
CA ARG A 201 6.29 -3.86 -20.72
C ARG A 201 7.68 -4.39 -21.07
N ALA A 202 8.69 -3.54 -20.84
CA ALA A 202 10.08 -3.98 -20.90
C ALA A 202 10.78 -3.59 -19.60
N GLN A 203 11.54 -4.54 -19.04
CA GLN A 203 12.30 -4.36 -17.79
C GLN A 203 13.73 -4.85 -18.01
N LEU A 204 14.70 -4.02 -17.63
CA LEU A 204 16.11 -4.36 -17.61
C LEU A 204 16.62 -4.28 -16.18
N ALA A 205 17.38 -5.29 -15.74
CA ALA A 205 18.10 -5.24 -14.49
C ALA A 205 19.53 -5.75 -14.68
N GLN A 206 20.50 -5.10 -14.04
CA GLN A 206 21.90 -5.47 -14.07
C GLN A 206 22.52 -5.30 -12.69
N ASP A 207 23.09 -6.37 -12.14
CA ASP A 207 23.97 -6.37 -10.97
C ASP A 207 25.42 -6.38 -11.46
N LEU A 208 26.22 -5.52 -10.86
CA LEU A 208 27.67 -5.45 -11.03
C LEU A 208 28.31 -5.56 -9.65
N SER A 209 29.01 -6.65 -9.38
CA SER A 209 29.69 -6.86 -8.09
C SER A 209 31.20 -6.71 -8.24
N TYR A 210 31.82 -6.20 -7.19
CA TYR A 210 33.26 -6.08 -7.01
C TYR A 210 33.63 -6.45 -5.55
N ASP A 211 34.91 -6.56 -5.21
CA ASP A 211 35.42 -7.19 -3.97
C ASP A 211 34.76 -6.75 -2.66
N HIS A 212 34.33 -5.51 -2.54
CA HIS A 212 33.76 -5.00 -1.29
C HIS A 212 32.35 -4.44 -1.47
N GLY A 213 31.68 -4.71 -2.59
CA GLY A 213 30.36 -4.18 -2.83
C GLY A 213 29.81 -4.47 -4.20
N GLY A 214 28.87 -3.64 -4.63
CA GLY A 214 28.28 -3.74 -5.94
C GLY A 214 27.23 -2.68 -6.18
N VAL A 215 26.82 -2.62 -7.43
CA VAL A 215 25.80 -1.70 -7.91
C VAL A 215 24.73 -2.49 -8.66
N ARG A 216 23.47 -2.14 -8.45
CA ARG A 216 22.32 -2.61 -9.20
C ARG A 216 21.73 -1.46 -9.98
N ILE A 217 21.49 -1.66 -11.27
CA ILE A 217 20.74 -0.79 -12.16
C ILE A 217 19.47 -1.51 -12.55
N SER A 218 18.34 -0.86 -12.51
CA SER A 218 17.08 -1.40 -12.99
C SER A 218 16.28 -0.30 -13.69
N ALA A 219 15.66 -0.64 -14.83
CA ALA A 219 14.84 0.27 -15.60
C ALA A 219 13.59 -0.46 -16.11
N GLN A 220 12.48 0.28 -16.22
CA GLN A 220 11.23 -0.23 -16.75
C GLN A 220 10.55 0.82 -17.62
N VAL A 221 9.92 0.34 -18.69
CA VAL A 221 8.92 1.08 -19.45
C VAL A 221 7.67 0.22 -19.59
N GLY A 222 6.51 0.85 -19.58
CA GLY A 222 5.21 0.19 -19.74
C GLY A 222 4.21 1.11 -20.40
N HIS A 223 3.31 0.54 -21.18
CA HIS A 223 2.28 1.23 -21.94
C HIS A 223 1.01 0.39 -22.04
N SER A 224 -0.12 1.01 -22.24
CA SER A 224 -1.38 0.41 -22.68
C SER A 224 -2.27 1.47 -23.32
N ASP A 225 -3.04 1.06 -24.35
CA ASP A 225 -4.08 1.89 -24.95
C ASP A 225 -5.32 2.06 -24.06
N GLY A 226 -5.39 1.29 -22.95
CA GLY A 226 -6.51 1.31 -22.01
C GLY A 226 -7.60 0.31 -22.34
N HIS A 227 -8.29 -0.18 -21.29
CA HIS A 227 -9.40 -1.15 -21.41
C HIS A 227 -10.79 -0.48 -21.58
N VAL A 228 -10.88 0.81 -21.26
CA VAL A 228 -12.04 1.69 -21.47
C VAL A 228 -11.53 3.04 -21.99
N PRO A 229 -12.41 3.91 -22.58
CA PRO A 229 -11.98 5.22 -23.02
C PRO A 229 -11.28 6.00 -21.90
N ASN A 230 -10.22 6.73 -22.23
CA ASN A 230 -9.43 7.52 -21.28
C ASN A 230 -8.90 6.72 -20.07
N SER A 231 -8.39 5.49 -20.33
CA SER A 231 -7.68 4.65 -19.35
C SER A 231 -6.32 4.16 -19.85
N ASP A 232 -5.81 4.82 -20.89
CA ASP A 232 -4.47 4.64 -21.44
C ASP A 232 -3.40 5.11 -20.46
N PHE A 233 -2.21 4.52 -20.53
CA PHE A 233 -1.09 4.96 -19.70
C PHE A 233 0.27 4.75 -20.36
N ASP A 234 1.21 5.62 -19.98
CA ASP A 234 2.66 5.47 -20.15
C ASP A 234 3.35 5.58 -18.80
N GLN A 235 4.27 4.68 -18.53
CA GLN A 235 5.09 4.73 -17.31
C GLN A 235 6.54 4.38 -17.58
N ARG A 236 7.44 5.05 -16.84
CA ARG A 236 8.88 4.82 -16.92
C ARG A 236 9.47 4.92 -15.52
N SER A 237 10.39 4.05 -15.18
CA SER A 237 11.16 4.15 -13.93
C SER A 237 12.60 3.71 -14.14
N MET A 238 13.50 4.30 -13.37
CA MET A 238 14.90 3.92 -13.31
C MET A 238 15.36 3.96 -11.86
N TYR A 239 16.10 2.94 -11.45
CA TYR A 239 16.63 2.80 -10.10
C TYR A 239 18.11 2.40 -10.16
N LEU A 240 18.91 3.07 -9.35
CA LEU A 240 20.30 2.77 -9.08
C LEU A 240 20.46 2.53 -7.57
N GLY A 241 20.84 1.34 -7.17
CA GLY A 241 21.13 1.00 -5.77
C GLY A 241 22.52 0.42 -5.64
N GLY A 242 23.22 0.74 -4.58
CA GLY A 242 24.57 0.21 -4.37
C GLY A 242 24.91 0.05 -2.89
N THR A 243 25.85 -0.87 -2.65
CA THR A 243 26.41 -1.07 -1.32
C THR A 243 27.92 -1.19 -1.43
N HIS A 244 28.63 -0.57 -0.48
CA HIS A 244 30.08 -0.71 -0.36
C HIS A 244 30.48 -0.89 1.10
N ARG A 245 31.36 -1.88 1.37
CA ARG A 245 31.87 -2.20 2.71
C ARG A 245 33.27 -1.67 2.88
N PHE A 246 33.48 -0.79 3.87
CA PHE A 246 34.76 -0.28 4.31
C PHE A 246 35.11 -0.88 5.68
N ARG A 247 35.84 -1.96 5.72
CA ARG A 247 36.17 -2.64 6.99
C ARG A 247 34.91 -3.03 7.78
N ARG A 248 34.51 -2.21 8.77
CA ARG A 248 33.36 -2.40 9.65
C ARG A 248 32.20 -1.47 9.32
N LEU A 249 32.33 -0.67 8.27
CA LEU A 249 31.28 0.25 7.83
C LEU A 249 30.65 -0.24 6.54
N VAL A 250 29.37 -0.04 6.40
CA VAL A 250 28.62 -0.30 5.17
C VAL A 250 27.97 1.01 4.74
N LEU A 251 28.32 1.45 3.55
CA LEU A 251 27.66 2.54 2.84
C LEU A 251 26.62 1.94 1.89
N LYS A 252 25.38 2.40 1.96
CA LYS A 252 24.30 2.08 1.03
C LYS A 252 23.83 3.37 0.37
N GLY A 253 23.78 3.38 -0.96
CA GLY A 253 23.27 4.51 -1.75
C GLY A 253 22.11 4.08 -2.62
N GLN A 254 21.17 4.99 -2.84
CA GLN A 254 20.00 4.79 -3.70
C GLN A 254 19.68 6.08 -4.46
N LEU A 255 19.35 5.94 -5.74
CA LEU A 255 18.82 6.99 -6.61
C LEU A 255 17.73 6.36 -7.47
N GLY A 256 16.57 6.98 -7.53
CA GLY A 256 15.48 6.46 -8.33
C GLY A 256 14.58 7.56 -8.88
N THR A 257 14.03 7.33 -10.05
CA THR A 257 13.08 8.23 -10.69
C THR A 257 11.94 7.43 -11.32
N GLY A 258 10.76 8.02 -11.37
CA GLY A 258 9.59 7.45 -11.99
C GLY A 258 8.70 8.53 -12.59
N ASN A 259 8.13 8.27 -13.75
CA ASN A 259 7.17 9.15 -14.39
C ASN A 259 5.99 8.30 -14.86
N LYS A 260 4.78 8.81 -14.64
CA LYS A 260 3.53 8.23 -15.14
C LYS A 260 2.70 9.30 -15.80
N ARG A 261 2.05 8.95 -16.91
CA ARG A 261 1.01 9.72 -17.57
C ARG A 261 -0.14 8.79 -17.86
N PHE A 262 -1.33 9.10 -17.42
CA PHE A 262 -2.48 8.21 -17.58
C PHE A 262 -3.79 8.97 -17.68
N GLY A 263 -4.70 8.42 -18.49
CA GLY A 263 -6.11 8.80 -18.48
C GLY A 263 -6.74 8.37 -17.15
N ALA A 264 -7.46 9.29 -16.53
CA ALA A 264 -8.04 9.14 -15.20
C ALA A 264 -9.57 9.15 -15.27
N GLN A 265 -10.14 8.28 -16.12
CA GLN A 265 -11.58 8.19 -16.30
C GLN A 265 -12.30 7.95 -14.97
N ASN A 266 -13.17 8.88 -14.58
CA ASN A 266 -14.00 8.82 -13.38
C ASN A 266 -13.23 8.76 -12.04
N PHE A 267 -11.93 9.02 -11.99
CA PHE A 267 -11.13 8.85 -10.77
C PHE A 267 -11.61 9.75 -9.63
N TYR A 268 -11.94 11.00 -9.93
CA TYR A 268 -12.34 11.98 -8.94
C TYR A 268 -13.78 12.48 -9.16
N SER A 269 -14.29 12.38 -10.37
CA SER A 269 -15.65 12.75 -10.73
C SER A 269 -16.05 12.10 -12.05
N SER A 270 -17.16 11.42 -12.08
CA SER A 270 -17.76 10.88 -13.30
C SER A 270 -18.48 11.94 -14.16
N THR A 271 -18.69 13.16 -13.62
CA THR A 271 -19.17 14.32 -14.40
C THR A 271 -18.17 14.72 -15.50
N TYR A 272 -16.88 14.53 -15.24
CA TYR A 272 -15.79 14.89 -16.14
C TYR A 272 -14.93 13.65 -16.44
N PRO A 273 -15.34 12.79 -17.39
CA PRO A 273 -14.67 11.51 -17.62
C PRO A 273 -13.30 11.63 -18.29
N ASP A 274 -13.04 12.76 -18.95
CA ASP A 274 -11.81 12.97 -19.72
C ASP A 274 -10.69 13.61 -18.86
N GLN A 275 -10.52 13.12 -17.63
CA GLN A 275 -9.44 13.55 -16.73
C GLN A 275 -8.11 12.91 -17.13
N GLN A 276 -7.01 13.58 -16.83
CA GLN A 276 -5.66 13.03 -16.98
C GLN A 276 -4.80 13.42 -15.79
N GLU A 277 -3.90 12.52 -15.42
CA GLU A 277 -2.89 12.78 -14.39
C GLU A 277 -1.49 12.48 -14.91
N ILE A 278 -0.53 13.32 -14.55
CA ILE A 278 0.88 13.22 -14.91
C ILE A 278 1.68 13.39 -13.62
N THR A 279 2.38 12.33 -13.22
CA THR A 279 3.20 12.35 -12.01
C THR A 279 4.66 12.11 -12.31
N GLY A 280 5.52 12.73 -11.51
CA GLY A 280 6.97 12.56 -11.57
C GLY A 280 7.55 12.38 -10.17
N LEU A 281 8.47 11.45 -10.01
CA LEU A 281 9.16 11.18 -8.76
C LEU A 281 10.67 11.17 -8.96
N LEU A 282 11.39 11.82 -8.05
CA LEU A 282 12.83 11.69 -7.87
C LEU A 282 13.10 11.38 -6.40
N MET A 283 13.94 10.37 -6.12
CA MET A 283 14.36 10.02 -4.77
C MET A 283 15.84 9.72 -4.73
N ALA A 284 16.53 10.23 -3.72
CA ALA A 284 17.92 9.91 -3.40
C ALA A 284 18.05 9.59 -1.92
N ALA A 285 18.88 8.62 -1.56
CA ALA A 285 19.17 8.28 -0.17
C ALA A 285 20.60 7.75 0.01
N LEU A 286 21.18 8.07 1.16
CA LEU A 286 22.46 7.53 1.63
C LEU A 286 22.31 7.04 3.06
N GLU A 287 22.86 5.87 3.34
CA GLU A 287 22.94 5.29 4.69
C GLU A 287 24.36 4.83 4.96
N LEU A 288 24.91 5.25 6.08
CA LEU A 288 26.16 4.74 6.64
C LEU A 288 25.86 4.02 7.95
N ARG A 289 26.31 2.78 8.09
CA ARG A 289 26.16 2.00 9.31
C ARG A 289 27.40 1.19 9.64
N ASN A 290 27.57 0.84 10.91
CA ASN A 290 28.56 -0.13 11.31
C ASN A 290 27.97 -1.54 11.45
N ASP A 291 28.79 -2.57 11.16
CA ASP A 291 28.35 -3.97 11.15
C ASP A 291 28.90 -4.81 12.31
N ALA A 292 29.81 -4.30 13.11
CA ALA A 292 30.58 -5.14 14.02
C ALA A 292 31.04 -4.41 15.29
N SER A 293 30.14 -4.23 16.23
CA SER A 293 30.48 -3.85 17.60
C SER A 293 29.31 -4.08 18.53
N SER A 294 29.53 -3.99 19.85
CA SER A 294 28.43 -3.96 20.85
C SER A 294 27.54 -2.73 20.71
N TRP A 295 28.04 -1.69 20.02
CA TRP A 295 27.29 -0.51 19.62
C TRP A 295 27.06 -0.54 18.13
N ILE A 296 25.81 -0.69 17.70
CA ILE A 296 25.41 -0.63 16.29
C ILE A 296 24.75 0.73 16.08
N TRP A 297 25.28 1.47 15.12
CA TRP A 297 24.71 2.76 14.75
C TRP A 297 24.47 2.85 13.24
N SER A 298 23.53 3.67 12.87
CA SER A 298 23.28 4.06 11.48
C SER A 298 22.93 5.53 11.39
N VAL A 299 23.41 6.17 10.33
CA VAL A 299 23.01 7.53 9.93
C VAL A 299 22.50 7.44 8.50
N ARG A 300 21.34 8.01 8.26
CA ARG A 300 20.69 8.03 6.95
C ARG A 300 20.25 9.45 6.61
N THR A 301 20.39 9.82 5.34
CA THR A 301 19.79 11.02 4.78
C THR A 301 19.05 10.68 3.48
N TYR A 302 17.99 11.39 3.20
CA TYR A 302 17.20 11.19 1.98
C TYR A 302 16.56 12.48 1.52
N HIS A 303 16.29 12.52 0.22
CA HIS A 303 15.48 13.54 -0.43
C HIS A 303 14.52 12.90 -1.41
N ARG A 304 13.27 13.37 -1.42
CA ARG A 304 12.22 12.96 -2.36
C ARG A 304 11.54 14.21 -2.90
N GLN A 305 11.45 14.32 -4.23
CA GLN A 305 10.63 15.28 -4.91
C GLN A 305 9.53 14.54 -5.66
N HIS A 306 8.31 15.00 -5.53
CA HIS A 306 7.17 14.50 -6.30
C HIS A 306 6.46 15.65 -6.98
N ASP A 307 6.23 15.52 -8.28
CA ASP A 307 5.46 16.42 -9.11
C ASP A 307 4.14 15.77 -9.48
N ASP A 308 3.04 16.48 -9.34
CA ASP A 308 1.70 16.07 -9.72
C ASP A 308 1.03 17.15 -10.55
N ARG A 309 0.51 16.77 -11.72
CA ARG A 309 -0.27 17.62 -12.62
C ARG A 309 -1.58 16.93 -12.95
N PHE A 310 -2.66 17.39 -12.34
CA PHE A 310 -4.01 16.94 -12.62
C PHE A 310 -4.70 17.84 -13.63
N GLN A 311 -5.30 17.23 -14.67
CA GLN A 311 -6.07 17.87 -15.72
C GLN A 311 -7.53 17.38 -15.62
N LEU A 312 -8.45 18.28 -15.28
CA LEU A 312 -9.89 17.97 -15.31
C LEU A 312 -10.37 17.77 -16.76
N PHE A 313 -9.77 18.48 -17.70
CA PHE A 313 -9.96 18.39 -19.13
C PHE A 313 -8.62 18.05 -19.78
N ARG A 314 -8.45 16.82 -20.23
CA ARG A 314 -7.21 16.32 -20.81
C ARG A 314 -6.79 17.13 -22.03
N GLU A 315 -5.65 17.78 -21.98
CA GLU A 315 -5.04 18.52 -23.09
C GLU A 315 -4.19 17.59 -23.94
N SER A 316 -4.77 17.00 -24.99
CA SER A 316 -4.05 16.17 -25.96
C SER A 316 -4.87 15.97 -27.23
N GLU A 317 -4.23 15.44 -28.28
CA GLU A 317 -4.91 15.04 -29.52
C GLU A 317 -6.12 14.13 -29.25
N GLY A 318 -7.25 14.41 -29.90
CA GLY A 318 -8.52 13.70 -29.69
C GLY A 318 -9.30 14.09 -28.44
N TYR A 319 -8.74 14.94 -27.57
CA TYR A 319 -9.40 15.46 -26.36
C TYR A 319 -9.59 16.97 -26.43
N TYR A 320 -9.09 17.73 -25.47
CA TYR A 320 -9.27 19.18 -25.41
C TYR A 320 -8.01 19.91 -25.83
N ARG A 321 -8.20 21.11 -26.40
CA ARG A 321 -7.19 22.17 -26.47
C ARG A 321 -7.63 23.36 -25.61
N TYR A 322 -6.68 24.04 -25.00
CA TYR A 322 -6.96 25.26 -24.26
C TYR A 322 -6.73 26.46 -25.15
N ASP A 323 -7.74 27.32 -25.28
CA ASP A 323 -7.70 28.50 -26.10
C ASP A 323 -8.48 29.63 -25.43
N GLU A 324 -7.84 30.80 -25.22
CA GLU A 324 -8.38 32.06 -24.68
C GLU A 324 -9.31 31.88 -23.45
N GLY A 325 -8.97 30.96 -22.52
CA GLY A 325 -9.74 30.70 -21.31
C GLY A 325 -10.74 29.56 -21.43
N TYR A 326 -10.81 28.87 -22.56
CA TYR A 326 -11.77 27.79 -22.82
C TYR A 326 -11.05 26.46 -23.09
N PHE A 327 -11.66 25.37 -22.65
CA PHE A 327 -11.28 24.02 -23.08
C PHE A 327 -12.19 23.61 -24.24
N ILE A 328 -11.65 23.48 -25.44
CA ILE A 328 -12.37 23.23 -26.69
C ILE A 328 -12.08 21.78 -27.12
N ARG A 329 -13.11 21.04 -27.53
CA ARG A 329 -12.98 19.70 -28.07
C ARG A 329 -13.60 19.59 -29.46
N GLY A 330 -12.85 18.99 -30.43
CA GLY A 330 -13.26 18.75 -31.79
C GLY A 330 -12.94 19.92 -32.74
N GLU A 331 -13.21 19.68 -34.04
CA GLU A 331 -12.88 20.62 -35.11
C GLU A 331 -13.84 21.83 -35.19
N ALA A 332 -15.03 21.72 -34.60
CA ALA A 332 -16.08 22.72 -34.69
C ALA A 332 -15.94 23.86 -33.68
N ASP A 333 -14.81 24.06 -33.05
CA ASP A 333 -14.55 25.10 -32.04
C ASP A 333 -15.65 25.28 -30.98
N THR A 334 -16.39 24.24 -30.71
CA THR A 334 -17.47 24.27 -29.72
C THR A 334 -16.87 24.15 -28.34
N ALA A 335 -16.80 25.25 -27.60
CA ALA A 335 -16.43 25.23 -26.19
C ALA A 335 -17.46 24.37 -25.43
N ARG A 336 -17.07 23.21 -24.97
CA ARG A 336 -17.95 22.36 -24.13
C ARG A 336 -18.02 22.87 -22.70
N PHE A 337 -16.94 23.47 -22.22
CA PHE A 337 -16.85 23.95 -20.85
C PHE A 337 -16.09 25.26 -20.83
N THR A 338 -16.71 26.29 -20.30
CA THR A 338 -16.02 27.48 -19.85
C THR A 338 -15.19 27.14 -18.60
N PRO A 339 -14.03 27.77 -18.36
CA PRO A 339 -13.37 27.69 -17.08
C PRO A 339 -14.38 28.14 -16.02
N THR A 340 -14.83 27.22 -15.21
CA THR A 340 -15.72 27.58 -14.10
C THR A 340 -14.86 28.25 -13.02
N PHE A 341 -15.48 29.02 -12.14
CA PHE A 341 -14.79 29.69 -11.03
C PHE A 341 -13.97 28.71 -10.13
N PHE A 342 -14.25 27.40 -10.19
CA PHE A 342 -13.54 26.37 -9.44
C PHE A 342 -12.38 25.73 -10.21
N TYR A 343 -12.29 25.90 -11.55
CA TYR A 343 -11.23 25.28 -12.36
C TYR A 343 -10.81 26.23 -13.50
N THR A 344 -9.87 27.10 -13.21
CA THR A 344 -9.35 28.10 -14.18
C THR A 344 -8.29 27.51 -15.09
N PHE A 345 -7.47 26.59 -14.57
CA PHE A 345 -6.46 25.84 -15.30
C PHE A 345 -6.06 24.59 -14.48
N HIS A 346 -5.14 23.78 -15.01
CA HIS A 346 -4.73 22.51 -14.41
C HIS A 346 -4.17 22.67 -13.00
N ASN A 347 -4.50 21.72 -12.13
CA ASN A 347 -3.91 21.66 -10.79
C ASN A 347 -2.47 21.18 -10.91
N ARG A 348 -1.56 21.87 -10.25
CA ARG A 348 -0.16 21.51 -10.23
C ARG A 348 0.42 21.60 -8.83
N HIS A 349 1.11 20.55 -8.44
CA HIS A 349 1.72 20.42 -7.12
C HIS A 349 3.15 19.93 -7.26
N ARG A 350 4.02 20.42 -6.38
CA ARG A 350 5.37 19.88 -6.17
C ARG A 350 5.60 19.75 -4.69
N THR A 351 5.87 18.52 -4.23
CA THR A 351 6.29 18.27 -2.85
C THR A 351 7.77 17.94 -2.81
N ASN A 352 8.45 18.45 -1.80
CA ASN A 352 9.83 18.13 -1.47
C ASN A 352 9.87 17.64 -0.04
N VAL A 353 10.43 16.46 0.18
CA VAL A 353 10.59 15.86 1.49
C VAL A 353 12.06 15.52 1.68
N SER A 354 12.70 16.13 2.66
CA SER A 354 14.09 15.83 3.04
C SER A 354 14.12 15.30 4.46
N GLY A 355 14.96 14.32 4.72
CA GLY A 355 15.11 13.79 6.08
C GLY A 355 16.51 13.34 6.41
N ALA A 356 16.79 13.35 7.71
CA ALA A 356 18.00 12.82 8.31
C ALA A 356 17.63 12.01 9.55
N GLU A 357 18.12 10.79 9.64
CA GLU A 357 17.86 9.87 10.73
C GLU A 357 19.17 9.33 11.31
N ALA A 358 19.27 9.30 12.63
CA ALA A 358 20.36 8.67 13.35
C ALA A 358 19.81 7.67 14.37
N ASN A 359 20.34 6.45 14.36
CA ASN A 359 19.94 5.38 15.27
C ASN A 359 21.18 4.83 15.98
N LEU A 360 21.01 4.48 17.24
CA LEU A 360 22.02 3.83 18.06
C LEU A 360 21.39 2.66 18.81
N LYS A 361 22.00 1.48 18.70
CA LYS A 361 21.55 0.25 19.35
C LYS A 361 22.68 -0.36 20.16
N ARG A 362 22.37 -0.82 21.37
CA ARG A 362 23.32 -1.54 22.24
C ARG A 362 22.66 -2.77 22.85
N SER A 363 23.35 -3.91 22.74
CA SER A 363 23.02 -5.13 23.47
C SER A 363 23.83 -5.20 24.75
N TRP A 364 23.20 -5.56 25.85
CA TRP A 364 23.77 -5.66 27.18
C TRP A 364 23.09 -6.75 28.00
N LYS A 365 23.46 -7.01 29.25
CA LYS A 365 22.95 -8.13 30.06
C LYS A 365 21.42 -8.07 30.25
N ALA A 366 20.85 -6.86 30.40
CA ALA A 366 19.43 -6.65 30.59
C ALA A 366 18.63 -6.56 29.28
N GLY A 367 19.26 -6.82 28.11
CA GLY A 367 18.55 -6.80 26.82
C GLY A 367 19.22 -5.97 25.75
N THR A 368 18.43 -5.44 24.82
CA THR A 368 18.89 -4.54 23.76
C THR A 368 18.08 -3.25 23.80
N THR A 369 18.78 -2.13 23.88
CA THR A 369 18.19 -0.78 23.84
C THR A 369 18.51 -0.13 22.51
N ALA A 370 17.53 0.53 21.91
CA ALA A 370 17.69 1.35 20.72
C ALA A 370 17.13 2.75 21.00
N VAL A 371 17.89 3.77 20.56
CA VAL A 371 17.47 5.17 20.58
C VAL A 371 17.73 5.78 19.22
N GLY A 372 16.96 6.77 18.85
CA GLY A 372 17.21 7.48 17.60
C GLY A 372 16.41 8.77 17.48
N VAL A 373 16.81 9.52 16.48
CA VAL A 373 16.23 10.79 16.10
C VAL A 373 16.03 10.83 14.60
N HIS A 374 14.88 11.38 14.16
CA HIS A 374 14.55 11.57 12.77
C HIS A 374 14.04 13.00 12.56
N LEU A 375 14.76 13.77 11.77
CA LEU A 375 14.39 15.09 11.28
C LEU A 375 13.76 14.93 9.91
N ARG A 376 12.62 15.57 9.65
CA ARG A 376 11.93 15.56 8.36
C ARG A 376 11.39 16.95 8.06
N ASP A 377 11.79 17.52 6.95
CA ASP A 377 11.31 18.78 6.38
C ASP A 377 10.42 18.46 5.18
N GLU A 378 9.22 18.98 5.18
CA GLU A 378 8.20 18.79 4.15
C GLU A 378 7.81 20.15 3.59
N ARG A 379 7.78 20.28 2.26
CA ARG A 379 7.41 21.52 1.55
C ARG A 379 6.51 21.21 0.38
N ILE A 380 5.50 22.06 0.17
CA ILE A 380 4.65 22.05 -1.02
C ILE A 380 4.71 23.39 -1.74
N GLN A 381 4.74 23.34 -3.06
CA GLN A 381 4.44 24.44 -3.97
C GLN A 381 3.26 24.03 -4.85
N SER A 382 2.26 24.87 -4.96
CA SER A 382 1.00 24.50 -5.59
C SER A 382 0.31 25.74 -6.17
N ASN A 383 -0.64 25.52 -7.08
CA ASN A 383 -1.62 26.55 -7.45
C ASN A 383 -2.98 26.37 -6.76
N VAL A 384 -3.09 25.34 -5.86
CA VAL A 384 -4.34 25.01 -5.15
C VAL A 384 -4.15 24.94 -3.65
N LEU A 385 -3.07 24.28 -3.20
CA LEU A 385 -2.82 23.94 -1.79
C LEU A 385 -1.78 24.86 -1.16
N GLY A 386 -1.97 25.21 0.10
CA GLY A 386 -1.05 26.06 0.86
C GLY A 386 -1.51 27.51 0.98
N LYS A 387 -0.65 28.33 1.59
CA LYS A 387 -0.83 29.77 1.79
C LYS A 387 -0.46 30.52 0.50
N PRO A 388 -1.13 31.64 0.17
CA PRO A 388 -0.78 32.46 -0.98
C PRO A 388 0.70 32.90 -0.95
N LEU A 389 1.34 32.90 -2.12
CA LEU A 389 2.66 33.48 -2.32
C LEU A 389 2.52 34.95 -2.72
N ASP A 390 3.44 35.80 -2.25
CA ASP A 390 3.50 37.20 -2.66
C ASP A 390 3.80 37.30 -4.17
N GLU A 391 4.68 36.45 -4.70
CA GLU A 391 5.03 36.37 -6.09
C GLU A 391 4.83 34.97 -6.66
N PRO A 392 3.97 34.77 -7.68
CA PRO A 392 3.81 33.51 -8.36
C PRO A 392 5.12 33.03 -9.02
N ARG A 393 5.37 31.70 -8.94
CA ARG A 393 6.55 31.07 -9.55
C ARG A 393 6.15 30.29 -10.80
N THR A 394 6.53 30.76 -11.98
CA THR A 394 6.25 30.08 -13.26
C THR A 394 6.90 28.69 -13.29
N VAL A 395 6.15 27.68 -13.78
CA VAL A 395 6.60 26.29 -13.87
C VAL A 395 6.17 25.70 -15.21
N GLY A 396 7.14 25.30 -16.01
CA GLY A 396 6.91 24.68 -17.31
C GLY A 396 6.49 25.68 -18.38
N SER A 397 5.21 26.02 -18.50
CA SER A 397 4.70 26.99 -19.45
C SER A 397 4.34 28.32 -18.76
N ALA A 398 4.21 29.41 -19.55
CA ALA A 398 3.80 30.70 -19.01
C ALA A 398 2.38 30.70 -18.35
N ARG A 399 1.58 29.69 -18.65
CA ARG A 399 0.23 29.52 -18.11
C ARG A 399 0.21 28.78 -16.75
N GLU A 400 1.29 28.12 -16.37
CA GLU A 400 1.39 27.36 -15.13
C GLU A 400 2.31 28.05 -14.14
N ALA A 401 1.78 28.36 -12.97
CA ALA A 401 2.56 28.95 -11.90
C ALA A 401 2.12 28.38 -10.55
N PHE A 402 3.06 28.19 -9.64
CA PHE A 402 2.77 28.00 -8.24
C PHE A 402 2.41 29.36 -7.63
N THR A 403 1.19 29.46 -7.12
CA THR A 403 0.66 30.67 -6.47
C THR A 403 0.54 30.51 -4.97
N ARG A 404 0.83 29.31 -4.46
CA ARG A 404 0.70 28.93 -3.06
C ARG A 404 1.88 28.05 -2.64
N ALA A 405 2.19 28.09 -1.35
CA ALA A 405 3.16 27.19 -0.75
C ALA A 405 2.83 26.96 0.73
N ASP A 406 3.34 25.89 1.29
CA ASP A 406 3.40 25.67 2.73
C ASP A 406 4.57 24.75 3.06
N ASP A 407 4.99 24.76 4.34
CA ASP A 407 6.02 23.87 4.84
C ASP A 407 5.71 23.44 6.29
N ARG A 408 6.27 22.31 6.69
CA ARG A 408 6.24 21.84 8.06
C ARG A 408 7.47 20.99 8.37
N GLN A 409 7.87 21.01 9.62
CA GLN A 409 9.04 20.29 10.12
C GLN A 409 8.61 19.29 11.18
N ASN A 410 9.20 18.10 11.15
CA ASN A 410 8.99 17.06 12.13
C ASN A 410 10.32 16.68 12.77
N LEU A 411 10.32 16.56 14.09
CA LEU A 411 11.39 15.97 14.88
C LEU A 411 10.80 14.78 15.63
N ALA A 412 11.14 13.57 15.23
CA ALA A 412 10.76 12.36 15.96
C ALA A 412 11.93 11.83 16.76
N MET A 413 11.71 11.48 18.01
CA MET A 413 12.67 10.83 18.91
C MET A 413 12.07 9.52 19.41
N HIS A 414 12.84 8.45 19.43
CA HIS A 414 12.37 7.17 19.93
C HIS A 414 13.34 6.53 20.93
N LEU A 415 12.75 5.78 21.85
CA LEU A 415 13.43 4.90 22.79
C LEU A 415 12.72 3.55 22.78
N ASP A 416 13.43 2.49 22.47
CA ASP A 416 12.93 1.11 22.50
C ASP A 416 13.85 0.22 23.32
N HIS A 417 13.26 -0.71 24.07
CA HIS A 417 14.01 -1.71 24.81
C HIS A 417 13.41 -3.09 24.61
N ARG A 418 14.27 -4.05 24.24
CA ARG A 418 13.92 -5.46 24.14
C ARG A 418 14.59 -6.23 25.28
N TYR A 419 13.77 -6.93 26.05
CA TYR A 419 14.20 -7.88 27.06
C TYR A 419 13.73 -9.28 26.70
N VAL A 420 14.65 -10.26 26.74
CA VAL A 420 14.35 -11.67 26.50
C VAL A 420 14.86 -12.47 27.67
N HIS A 421 13.99 -13.22 28.31
CA HIS A 421 14.32 -14.13 29.40
C HIS A 421 13.64 -15.47 29.22
N GLY A 422 14.43 -16.52 29.00
CA GLY A 422 13.92 -17.86 28.75
C GLY A 422 13.01 -17.91 27.54
N ARG A 423 11.71 -18.18 27.76
CA ARG A 423 10.68 -18.28 26.73
C ARG A 423 9.89 -16.97 26.51
N TRP A 424 10.13 -15.97 27.33
CA TRP A 424 9.44 -14.69 27.29
C TRP A 424 10.29 -13.63 26.60
N GLY A 425 9.66 -12.78 25.82
CA GLY A 425 10.25 -11.57 25.31
C GLY A 425 9.28 -10.40 25.41
N VAL A 426 9.82 -9.24 25.72
CA VAL A 426 9.11 -7.96 25.85
C VAL A 426 9.85 -6.92 25.03
N ASP A 427 9.14 -6.27 24.12
CA ASP A 427 9.63 -5.07 23.41
C ASP A 427 8.77 -3.89 23.84
N ALA A 428 9.33 -2.97 24.60
CA ALA A 428 8.64 -1.76 25.05
C ALA A 428 9.33 -0.51 24.52
N GLY A 429 8.57 0.51 24.17
CA GLY A 429 9.16 1.76 23.69
C GLY A 429 8.15 2.87 23.51
N VAL A 430 8.67 4.03 23.17
CA VAL A 430 7.88 5.24 22.91
C VAL A 430 8.54 6.06 21.81
N LEU A 431 7.72 6.67 20.97
CA LEU A 431 8.13 7.72 20.04
C LEU A 431 7.45 9.02 20.43
N LEU A 432 8.21 10.11 20.49
CA LEU A 432 7.74 11.48 20.58
C LEU A 432 7.94 12.16 19.23
N ASN A 433 6.90 12.76 18.68
CA ASN A 433 6.94 13.56 17.46
C ASN A 433 6.61 15.01 17.77
N LEU A 434 7.54 15.91 17.53
CA LEU A 434 7.35 17.36 17.58
C LEU A 434 7.14 17.84 16.13
N ASN A 435 6.05 18.57 15.91
CA ASN A 435 5.69 19.10 14.60
C ASN A 435 5.51 20.62 14.66
N SER A 436 5.94 21.35 13.63
CA SER A 436 5.83 22.83 13.62
C SER A 436 4.40 23.35 13.46
N ALA A 437 3.46 22.51 12.99
CA ALA A 437 2.08 22.90 12.71
C ALA A 437 1.05 22.28 13.68
N PHE A 438 1.43 21.22 14.43
CA PHE A 438 0.53 20.49 15.34
C PHE A 438 1.15 20.29 16.72
N ALA A 439 0.33 19.95 17.69
CA ALA A 439 0.78 19.62 19.05
C ALA A 439 1.71 18.41 19.05
N PRO A 440 2.57 18.26 20.07
CA PRO A 440 3.41 17.08 20.23
C PRO A 440 2.60 15.79 20.33
N GLU A 441 3.02 14.74 19.60
CA GLU A 441 2.36 13.44 19.55
C GLU A 441 3.22 12.35 20.18
N TRP A 442 2.60 11.46 20.95
CA TRP A 442 3.24 10.35 21.63
C TRP A 442 2.69 9.02 21.14
N ALA A 443 3.57 8.11 20.79
CA ALA A 443 3.24 6.74 20.38
C ALA A 443 3.94 5.71 21.29
N PRO A 444 3.43 5.45 22.51
CA PRO A 444 3.91 4.36 23.34
C PRO A 444 3.45 3.01 22.80
N GLY A 445 4.14 1.93 23.19
CA GLY A 445 3.68 0.60 22.88
C GLY A 445 4.52 -0.49 23.53
N VAL A 446 3.89 -1.65 23.74
CA VAL A 446 4.49 -2.85 24.31
C VAL A 446 4.09 -4.04 23.47
N ASP A 447 5.07 -4.83 23.07
CA ASP A 447 4.88 -6.11 22.41
C ASP A 447 5.38 -7.22 23.36
N LEU A 448 4.58 -8.24 23.56
CA LEU A 448 4.89 -9.42 24.37
C LEU A 448 4.92 -10.64 23.48
N HIS A 449 5.82 -11.57 23.73
CA HIS A 449 5.73 -12.92 23.17
C HIS A 449 6.13 -13.99 24.17
N HIS A 450 5.46 -15.14 24.08
CA HIS A 450 5.80 -16.34 24.83
C HIS A 450 6.01 -17.50 23.87
N ARG A 451 7.18 -18.09 23.89
CA ARG A 451 7.54 -19.24 23.08
C ARG A 451 7.32 -20.54 23.90
N TRP A 452 6.23 -21.22 23.64
CA TRP A 452 5.89 -22.48 24.31
C TRP A 452 6.93 -23.57 24.00
N ASN A 453 7.34 -23.65 22.76
CA ASN A 453 8.38 -24.52 22.22
C ASN A 453 8.92 -23.92 20.91
N PRO A 454 9.90 -24.54 20.21
CA PRO A 454 10.43 -23.99 18.96
C PRO A 454 9.40 -23.76 17.86
N ALA A 455 8.27 -24.48 17.88
CA ALA A 455 7.23 -24.36 16.85
C ALA A 455 6.10 -23.38 17.22
N HIS A 456 5.84 -23.13 18.49
CA HIS A 456 4.65 -22.40 18.96
C HIS A 456 5.00 -21.12 19.71
N THR A 457 4.51 -19.98 19.23
CA THR A 457 4.66 -18.67 19.86
C THR A 457 3.30 -17.98 19.97
N THR A 458 2.91 -17.58 21.17
CA THR A 458 1.81 -16.65 21.42
C THR A 458 2.38 -15.26 21.59
N TYR A 459 1.73 -14.27 21.02
CA TYR A 459 2.14 -12.88 21.15
C TYR A 459 0.95 -11.97 21.40
N SER A 460 1.23 -10.80 21.97
CA SER A 460 0.26 -9.73 22.15
C SER A 460 0.96 -8.40 22.01
N ASN A 461 0.27 -7.41 21.47
CA ASN A 461 0.75 -6.04 21.49
C ASN A 461 -0.36 -5.07 21.90
N VAL A 462 0.09 -3.97 22.47
CA VAL A 462 -0.74 -2.80 22.78
C VAL A 462 0.07 -1.56 22.42
N GLY A 463 -0.58 -0.57 21.81
CA GLY A 463 0.12 0.66 21.46
C GLY A 463 -0.80 1.72 20.87
N ARG A 464 -0.28 2.94 20.84
CA ARG A 464 -0.90 4.11 20.22
C ARG A 464 -0.28 4.40 18.89
N ALA A 465 -1.11 4.81 17.93
CA ALA A 465 -0.71 5.30 16.61
C ALA A 465 -1.34 6.67 16.36
N PHE A 466 -0.74 7.45 15.44
CA PHE A 466 -1.24 8.75 15.03
C PHE A 466 -0.95 9.04 13.56
N ARG A 467 -1.74 9.95 12.96
CA ARG A 467 -1.56 10.50 11.62
C ARG A 467 -1.75 12.01 11.63
N LEU A 468 -0.91 12.72 10.88
CA LEU A 468 -1.05 14.16 10.67
C LEU A 468 -1.91 14.42 9.43
N PRO A 469 -2.75 15.49 9.40
CA PRO A 469 -3.50 15.90 8.22
C PRO A 469 -2.59 16.16 7.03
N THR A 470 -3.04 15.81 5.82
CA THR A 470 -2.36 16.13 4.57
C THR A 470 -2.66 17.58 4.14
N TRP A 471 -1.88 18.11 3.20
CA TRP A 471 -2.21 19.45 2.68
C TRP A 471 -3.52 19.46 1.89
N THR A 472 -3.91 18.34 1.27
CA THR A 472 -5.24 18.20 0.67
C THR A 472 -6.33 18.30 1.72
N ASP A 473 -6.22 17.60 2.86
CA ASP A 473 -7.18 17.70 3.95
C ASP A 473 -7.33 19.13 4.48
N LEU A 474 -6.22 19.88 4.54
CA LEU A 474 -6.20 21.23 5.09
C LEU A 474 -6.69 22.31 4.12
N TYR A 475 -6.27 22.24 2.84
CA TYR A 475 -6.37 23.39 1.93
C TYR A 475 -7.25 23.18 0.71
N TYR A 476 -7.59 21.93 0.33
CA TYR A 476 -8.32 21.71 -0.90
C TYR A 476 -9.73 22.31 -0.82
N SER A 477 -10.06 23.22 -1.76
CA SER A 477 -11.36 23.89 -1.79
C SER A 477 -11.77 24.12 -3.23
N ARG A 478 -12.16 23.06 -3.94
CA ARG A 478 -12.57 23.10 -5.34
C ARG A 478 -13.59 21.99 -5.66
N GLY A 479 -14.43 22.21 -6.66
CA GLY A 479 -15.31 21.16 -7.19
C GLY A 479 -16.34 20.60 -6.18
N GLY A 480 -16.77 21.39 -5.21
CA GLY A 480 -17.71 20.91 -4.17
C GLY A 480 -17.02 20.20 -3.00
N ALA A 481 -15.69 20.16 -2.95
CA ALA A 481 -14.92 19.65 -1.81
C ALA A 481 -14.31 20.80 -1.01
N GLN A 482 -14.25 20.70 0.31
CA GLN A 482 -13.74 21.72 1.21
C GLN A 482 -12.89 21.12 2.33
N GLY A 483 -11.58 21.38 2.31
CA GLY A 483 -10.64 21.09 3.38
C GLY A 483 -10.85 21.99 4.60
N SER A 484 -10.19 21.67 5.71
CA SER A 484 -10.34 22.42 6.96
C SER A 484 -9.00 22.64 7.65
N LEU A 485 -8.67 23.90 7.94
CA LEU A 485 -7.48 24.27 8.71
C LEU A 485 -7.60 23.98 10.22
N THR A 486 -8.77 23.58 10.69
CA THR A 486 -9.02 23.24 12.10
C THR A 486 -8.86 21.76 12.40
N LEU A 487 -8.45 20.96 11.41
CA LEU A 487 -8.21 19.53 11.58
C LEU A 487 -7.11 19.28 12.60
N LYS A 488 -7.35 18.27 13.41
CA LYS A 488 -6.40 17.74 14.39
C LYS A 488 -5.76 16.46 13.88
N PRO A 489 -4.59 16.04 14.41
CA PRO A 489 -4.06 14.71 14.18
C PRO A 489 -5.06 13.63 14.60
N GLU A 490 -5.09 12.52 13.83
CA GLU A 490 -5.85 11.31 14.19
C GLU A 490 -5.07 10.48 15.21
N HIS A 491 -5.81 9.80 16.10
CA HIS A 491 -5.24 8.87 17.06
C HIS A 491 -5.93 7.51 17.00
N ALA A 492 -5.19 6.45 17.34
CA ALA A 492 -5.78 5.15 17.60
C ALA A 492 -5.02 4.41 18.69
N ASP A 493 -5.75 3.85 19.63
CA ASP A 493 -5.26 2.85 20.56
C ASP A 493 -5.62 1.47 20.02
N GLN A 494 -4.68 0.54 20.06
CA GLN A 494 -4.87 -0.80 19.53
C GLN A 494 -4.39 -1.88 20.47
N VAL A 495 -5.03 -3.04 20.37
CA VAL A 495 -4.63 -4.29 21.03
C VAL A 495 -4.71 -5.43 20.04
N GLU A 496 -3.75 -6.34 20.12
CA GLU A 496 -3.70 -7.56 19.33
C GLU A 496 -3.28 -8.73 20.20
N LEU A 497 -3.90 -9.88 19.96
CA LEU A 497 -3.51 -11.18 20.50
C LEU A 497 -3.39 -12.16 19.34
N GLY A 498 -2.24 -12.81 19.21
CA GLY A 498 -2.03 -13.77 18.14
C GLY A 498 -1.25 -15.00 18.57
N HIS A 499 -1.37 -16.04 17.74
CA HIS A 499 -0.63 -17.28 17.89
C HIS A 499 0.00 -17.66 16.56
N ARG A 500 1.29 -18.03 16.58
CA ARG A 500 2.04 -18.45 15.39
C ARG A 500 2.58 -19.85 15.61
N VAL A 501 2.42 -20.67 14.58
CA VAL A 501 2.95 -22.04 14.53
C VAL A 501 3.89 -22.14 13.34
N THR A 502 5.10 -22.65 13.57
CA THR A 502 6.09 -22.88 12.52
C THR A 502 6.55 -24.32 12.60
N HIS A 503 6.33 -25.07 11.54
CA HIS A 503 6.76 -26.44 11.38
C HIS A 503 7.65 -26.58 10.14
N LEU A 504 8.35 -27.68 9.96
CA LEU A 504 9.29 -27.92 8.85
C LEU A 504 8.77 -27.50 7.46
N ARG A 505 7.48 -27.68 7.18
CA ARG A 505 6.88 -27.48 5.87
C ARG A 505 5.77 -26.45 5.84
N TRP A 506 5.29 -25.99 6.97
CA TRP A 506 4.19 -25.05 7.02
C TRP A 506 4.34 -24.05 8.17
N THR A 507 3.85 -22.86 7.94
CA THR A 507 3.65 -21.87 8.99
C THR A 507 2.20 -21.44 8.99
N ALA A 508 1.65 -21.21 10.18
CA ALA A 508 0.32 -20.66 10.31
C ALA A 508 0.30 -19.60 11.41
N SER A 509 -0.56 -18.61 11.27
CA SER A 509 -0.82 -17.62 12.31
C SER A 509 -2.30 -17.27 12.36
N ALA A 510 -2.77 -16.98 13.58
CA ALA A 510 -4.08 -16.43 13.85
C ALA A 510 -3.90 -15.18 14.72
N ALA A 511 -4.67 -14.14 14.46
CA ALA A 511 -4.66 -12.91 15.25
C ALA A 511 -6.08 -12.39 15.45
N LEU A 512 -6.34 -11.90 16.65
CA LEU A 512 -7.51 -11.11 17.02
C LEU A 512 -7.03 -9.70 17.33
N TRP A 513 -7.70 -8.69 16.82
CA TRP A 513 -7.28 -7.32 17.03
C TRP A 513 -8.48 -6.36 17.18
N ARG A 514 -8.24 -5.30 17.93
CA ARG A 514 -9.13 -4.15 18.05
C ARG A 514 -8.33 -2.86 17.90
N ARG A 515 -8.90 -1.90 17.21
CA ARG A 515 -8.41 -0.53 17.09
C ARG A 515 -9.54 0.42 17.43
N ALA A 516 -9.35 1.24 18.47
CA ALA A 516 -10.21 2.36 18.82
C ALA A 516 -9.61 3.63 18.22
N GLY A 517 -10.28 4.20 17.23
CA GLY A 517 -9.85 5.41 16.52
C GLY A 517 -10.61 6.64 17.02
N ASP A 518 -9.88 7.71 17.25
CA ASP A 518 -10.40 9.00 17.69
C ASP A 518 -9.89 10.12 16.77
N ASP A 519 -10.72 11.19 16.61
CA ASP A 519 -10.45 12.32 15.72
C ASP A 519 -10.12 11.89 14.26
N LEU A 520 -10.67 10.78 13.76
CA LEU A 520 -10.38 10.29 12.40
C LEU A 520 -10.81 11.33 11.36
N ILE A 521 -9.93 11.58 10.40
CA ILE A 521 -10.18 12.50 9.29
C ILE A 521 -10.85 11.77 8.14
N ASP A 522 -12.02 12.26 7.74
CA ASP A 522 -12.70 11.78 6.53
C ASP A 522 -13.29 12.95 5.76
N TRP A 523 -13.53 12.72 4.49
CA TRP A 523 -14.29 13.59 3.63
C TRP A 523 -15.76 13.17 3.70
N VAL A 524 -16.58 13.99 4.37
CA VAL A 524 -17.96 13.68 4.73
C VAL A 524 -18.94 14.61 4.06
N GLN A 525 -20.11 14.07 3.67
CA GLN A 525 -21.24 14.84 3.18
C GLN A 525 -22.39 14.72 4.16
N PHE A 526 -22.83 15.83 4.75
CA PHE A 526 -23.99 15.86 5.63
C PHE A 526 -25.29 15.87 4.82
N PRO A 527 -26.39 15.35 5.39
CA PRO A 527 -27.70 15.36 4.74
C PRO A 527 -28.14 16.78 4.36
N GLY A 528 -28.53 16.96 3.09
CA GLY A 528 -28.95 18.26 2.56
C GLY A 528 -27.82 19.18 2.10
N GLU A 529 -26.55 18.83 2.31
CA GLU A 529 -25.41 19.56 1.77
C GLU A 529 -24.99 19.03 0.39
N THR A 530 -24.49 19.94 -0.45
CA THR A 530 -23.88 19.60 -1.74
C THR A 530 -22.36 19.58 -1.67
N VAL A 531 -21.80 20.02 -0.55
CA VAL A 531 -20.37 20.12 -0.30
C VAL A 531 -19.90 18.95 0.54
N VAL A 532 -18.77 18.35 0.13
CA VAL A 532 -18.06 17.33 0.88
C VAL A 532 -16.95 18.03 1.69
N ARG A 533 -16.90 17.83 3.00
CA ARG A 533 -15.95 18.50 3.90
C ARG A 533 -14.97 17.55 4.55
N ALA A 534 -13.71 17.94 4.65
CA ALA A 534 -12.77 17.27 5.52
C ALA A 534 -13.09 17.57 6.99
N ALA A 535 -13.33 16.54 7.79
CA ALA A 535 -13.69 16.68 9.19
C ALA A 535 -13.09 15.56 10.04
N ASN A 536 -12.78 15.86 11.31
CA ASN A 536 -12.48 14.83 12.29
C ASN A 536 -13.78 14.15 12.74
N LEU A 537 -13.81 12.84 12.66
CA LEU A 537 -14.91 12.02 13.20
C LEU A 537 -14.61 11.66 14.65
N THR A 538 -15.64 11.58 15.49
CA THR A 538 -15.46 11.44 16.94
C THR A 538 -14.80 10.11 17.30
N GLU A 539 -15.38 8.99 16.86
CA GLU A 539 -14.87 7.65 17.16
C GLU A 539 -15.23 6.66 16.05
N VAL A 540 -14.28 5.82 15.64
CA VAL A 540 -14.55 4.64 14.81
C VAL A 540 -13.73 3.46 15.34
N ASN A 541 -14.41 2.47 15.88
CA ASN A 541 -13.80 1.28 16.42
C ASN A 541 -13.84 0.16 15.38
N MET A 542 -12.69 -0.41 15.09
CA MET A 542 -12.52 -1.54 14.18
C MET A 542 -12.08 -2.78 14.95
N ASN A 543 -12.68 -3.91 14.64
CA ASN A 543 -12.32 -5.22 15.18
C ASN A 543 -12.04 -6.18 14.03
N GLY A 544 -11.24 -7.22 14.26
CA GLY A 544 -11.05 -8.22 13.22
C GLY A 544 -10.33 -9.48 13.67
N VAL A 545 -10.44 -10.47 12.80
CA VAL A 545 -9.79 -11.78 12.90
C VAL A 545 -8.97 -11.98 11.64
N GLU A 546 -7.74 -12.44 11.78
CA GLU A 546 -6.83 -12.75 10.65
C GLU A 546 -6.30 -14.17 10.80
N LEU A 547 -6.34 -14.93 9.70
CA LEU A 547 -5.78 -16.27 9.59
C LEU A 547 -4.84 -16.30 8.39
N MET A 548 -3.63 -16.82 8.56
CA MET A 548 -2.67 -16.99 7.47
C MET A 548 -1.99 -18.33 7.59
N ALA A 549 -1.78 -19.01 6.46
CA ALA A 549 -1.00 -20.23 6.40
C ALA A 549 -0.17 -20.29 5.12
N THR A 550 1.02 -20.87 5.20
CA THR A 550 1.87 -21.19 4.04
C THR A 550 2.35 -22.63 4.16
N TYR A 551 2.48 -23.29 3.02
CA TYR A 551 2.91 -24.68 2.94
C TYR A 551 3.93 -24.87 1.81
N ARG A 552 4.91 -25.76 2.04
CA ARG A 552 5.89 -26.23 1.06
C ARG A 552 5.89 -27.74 0.98
N THR A 553 5.83 -28.29 -0.22
CA THR A 553 5.91 -29.72 -0.46
C THR A 553 7.27 -30.29 -0.02
N ALA A 554 7.32 -31.60 0.31
CA ALA A 554 8.54 -32.28 0.77
C ALA A 554 9.70 -32.20 -0.22
N ASN A 555 9.37 -32.27 -1.52
CA ASN A 555 10.35 -32.18 -2.61
C ASN A 555 10.71 -30.72 -3.00
N ALA A 556 10.23 -29.72 -2.26
CA ALA A 556 10.37 -28.29 -2.50
C ALA A 556 9.93 -27.81 -3.91
N LYS A 557 9.19 -28.65 -4.67
CA LYS A 557 8.69 -28.32 -6.03
C LYS A 557 7.37 -27.55 -5.99
N GLY A 558 6.65 -27.61 -4.87
CA GLY A 558 5.39 -26.89 -4.67
C GLY A 558 5.42 -26.03 -3.42
N ARG A 559 4.78 -24.87 -3.50
CA ARG A 559 4.49 -24.02 -2.33
C ARG A 559 3.19 -23.27 -2.54
N GLY A 560 2.51 -23.00 -1.46
CA GLY A 560 1.26 -22.26 -1.50
C GLY A 560 0.95 -21.57 -0.20
N GLY A 561 -0.12 -20.82 -0.19
CA GLY A 561 -0.62 -20.15 0.99
C GLY A 561 -2.11 -19.89 0.91
N ALA A 562 -2.70 -19.71 2.06
CA ALA A 562 -4.07 -19.26 2.22
C ALA A 562 -4.12 -18.20 3.32
N SER A 563 -4.96 -17.19 3.12
CA SER A 563 -5.17 -16.12 4.09
C SER A 563 -6.64 -15.75 4.14
N TYR A 564 -7.14 -15.43 5.32
CA TYR A 564 -8.50 -14.94 5.53
C TYR A 564 -8.49 -13.83 6.57
N THR A 565 -9.28 -12.79 6.35
CA THR A 565 -9.64 -11.80 7.37
C THR A 565 -11.12 -11.53 7.34
N HIS A 566 -11.71 -11.36 8.51
CA HIS A 566 -13.01 -10.75 8.73
C HIS A 566 -12.84 -9.57 9.66
N GLN A 567 -13.39 -8.39 9.27
CA GLN A 567 -13.30 -7.19 10.09
C GLN A 567 -14.59 -6.38 10.02
N TRP A 568 -14.91 -5.72 11.13
CA TRP A 568 -16.16 -4.98 11.29
C TRP A 568 -15.98 -3.75 12.20
N THR A 569 -16.89 -2.79 12.05
CA THR A 569 -17.00 -1.63 12.96
C THR A 569 -18.04 -1.89 14.03
N ASP A 570 -17.84 -1.34 15.23
CA ASP A 570 -18.84 -1.37 16.30
C ASP A 570 -20.05 -0.45 15.97
N GLN A 571 -19.82 0.59 15.19
CA GLN A 571 -20.83 1.57 14.80
C GLN A 571 -21.30 1.34 13.34
N GLN A 572 -22.62 1.17 13.16
CA GLN A 572 -23.20 0.83 11.87
C GLN A 572 -23.87 2.00 11.14
N GLU A 573 -24.25 3.06 11.84
CA GLU A 573 -24.94 4.21 11.27
C GLU A 573 -24.27 5.52 11.68
N PHE A 574 -24.02 6.39 10.71
CA PHE A 574 -23.50 7.73 10.89
C PHE A 574 -24.48 8.75 10.30
N PRO A 575 -24.59 9.96 10.87
CA PRO A 575 -25.48 11.00 10.35
C PRO A 575 -24.95 11.67 9.07
N PHE A 576 -23.97 11.08 8.37
CA PHE A 576 -23.33 11.61 7.19
C PHE A 576 -22.87 10.48 6.26
N THR A 577 -22.58 10.78 4.99
CA THR A 577 -21.93 9.88 4.05
C THR A 577 -20.43 10.04 4.15
N SER A 578 -19.73 8.95 4.49
CA SER A 578 -18.27 8.84 4.54
C SER A 578 -17.73 8.46 3.16
N LEU A 579 -16.64 9.11 2.74
CA LEU A 579 -15.99 8.77 1.46
C LEU A 579 -14.87 7.75 1.59
N TYR A 580 -14.21 7.63 2.74
CA TYR A 580 -13.02 6.80 2.89
C TYR A 580 -13.03 5.89 4.13
N VAL A 581 -13.33 6.42 5.31
CA VAL A 581 -13.15 5.69 6.58
C VAL A 581 -14.08 4.49 6.71
N LEU A 582 -15.31 4.61 6.23
CA LEU A 582 -16.31 3.55 6.31
C LEU A 582 -16.33 2.63 5.08
N ASP A 583 -15.65 3.01 4.00
CA ASP A 583 -15.46 2.20 2.80
C ASP A 583 -14.22 1.31 2.97
N HIS A 584 -14.38 0.11 3.53
CA HIS A 584 -13.30 -0.84 3.76
C HIS A 584 -13.72 -2.27 3.39
N LEU A 585 -12.74 -3.15 3.19
CA LEU A 585 -13.02 -4.58 3.02
C LEU A 585 -13.51 -5.16 4.35
N SER A 586 -14.65 -5.86 4.34
CA SER A 586 -15.13 -6.64 5.49
C SER A 586 -14.53 -8.04 5.50
N ASP A 587 -14.41 -8.67 4.33
CA ASP A 587 -13.89 -10.01 4.18
C ASP A 587 -12.87 -10.10 3.05
N VAL A 588 -11.81 -10.84 3.28
CA VAL A 588 -10.82 -11.20 2.27
C VAL A 588 -10.45 -12.66 2.43
N ALA A 589 -10.61 -13.46 1.38
CA ALA A 589 -10.10 -14.81 1.29
C ALA A 589 -9.16 -14.95 0.11
N LEU A 590 -7.97 -15.45 0.34
CA LEU A 590 -6.92 -15.62 -0.66
C LEU A 590 -6.38 -17.03 -0.61
N ILE A 591 -6.15 -17.62 -1.79
CA ILE A 591 -5.45 -18.90 -1.95
C ILE A 591 -4.49 -18.73 -3.12
N TRP A 592 -3.25 -19.14 -2.95
CA TRP A 592 -2.29 -19.17 -4.03
C TRP A 592 -1.47 -20.46 -4.01
N TRP A 593 -1.07 -20.93 -5.21
CA TRP A 593 -0.25 -22.11 -5.37
C TRP A 593 0.76 -21.92 -6.49
N GLN A 594 2.00 -22.37 -6.24
CA GLN A 594 3.08 -22.43 -7.23
C GLN A 594 3.60 -23.85 -7.29
N GLN A 595 3.71 -24.41 -8.48
CA GLN A 595 4.14 -25.78 -8.71
C GLN A 595 5.15 -25.86 -9.84
N GLN A 596 6.30 -26.50 -9.61
CA GLN A 596 7.15 -26.99 -10.67
C GLN A 596 6.56 -28.31 -11.17
N VAL A 597 5.90 -28.29 -12.34
CA VAL A 597 5.17 -29.44 -12.90
C VAL A 597 6.15 -30.43 -13.52
N ARG A 598 7.15 -29.94 -14.23
CA ARG A 598 8.28 -30.70 -14.79
C ARG A 598 9.58 -29.91 -14.64
N GLN A 599 10.75 -30.48 -15.00
CA GLN A 599 12.05 -29.81 -14.82
C GLN A 599 12.09 -28.37 -15.35
N ARG A 600 11.38 -28.08 -16.44
CA ARG A 600 11.39 -26.80 -17.14
C ARG A 600 10.06 -26.05 -17.08
N TRP A 601 9.01 -26.66 -16.56
CA TRP A 601 7.67 -26.09 -16.51
C TRP A 601 7.26 -25.75 -15.10
N SER A 602 6.78 -24.57 -14.87
CA SER A 602 6.13 -24.18 -13.63
C SER A 602 4.78 -23.51 -13.89
N ALA A 603 3.84 -23.77 -13.01
CA ALA A 603 2.50 -23.18 -13.04
C ALA A 603 2.20 -22.46 -11.73
N ARG A 604 1.41 -21.40 -11.80
CA ARG A 604 0.96 -20.61 -10.67
C ARG A 604 -0.50 -20.29 -10.82
N LEU A 605 -1.20 -20.31 -9.69
CA LEU A 605 -2.61 -20.00 -9.59
C LEU A 605 -2.83 -19.15 -8.36
N ASN A 606 -3.60 -18.09 -8.50
CA ASN A 606 -4.10 -17.26 -7.40
C ASN A 606 -5.62 -17.23 -7.49
N ALA A 607 -6.30 -17.33 -6.35
CA ALA A 607 -7.74 -17.11 -6.22
C ALA A 607 -7.98 -16.11 -5.08
N SER A 608 -8.81 -15.11 -5.31
CA SER A 608 -9.15 -14.10 -4.33
C SER A 608 -10.64 -13.80 -4.33
N TRP A 609 -11.20 -13.71 -3.13
CA TRP A 609 -12.57 -13.26 -2.88
C TRP A 609 -12.52 -12.12 -1.88
N ARG A 610 -13.19 -11.00 -2.18
CA ARG A 610 -13.14 -9.78 -1.40
C ARG A 610 -14.53 -9.19 -1.30
N VAL A 611 -14.95 -8.84 -0.10
CA VAL A 611 -16.22 -8.14 0.18
C VAL A 611 -15.89 -6.77 0.71
N ARG A 612 -16.46 -5.75 0.08
CA ARG A 612 -16.29 -4.35 0.50
C ARG A 612 -17.59 -3.84 1.11
N ASN A 613 -17.49 -3.21 2.27
CA ASN A 613 -18.55 -2.41 2.84
C ASN A 613 -18.69 -1.09 2.06
N GLY A 614 -19.89 -0.49 2.16
CA GLY A 614 -20.18 0.77 1.49
C GLY A 614 -20.84 0.58 0.14
N SER A 615 -21.11 1.70 -0.47
CA SER A 615 -21.78 1.80 -1.76
C SER A 615 -21.25 3.02 -2.51
N TYR A 616 -21.50 3.08 -3.79
CA TYR A 616 -21.26 4.27 -4.61
C TYR A 616 -22.51 4.67 -5.37
N ARG A 617 -22.64 5.95 -5.66
CA ARG A 617 -23.75 6.48 -6.43
C ARG A 617 -23.38 6.50 -7.92
N ARG A 618 -24.20 5.86 -8.74
CA ARG A 618 -24.08 5.96 -10.20
C ARG A 618 -24.51 7.34 -10.66
N GLN A 619 -23.70 7.93 -11.53
CA GLN A 619 -24.02 9.26 -12.06
C GLN A 619 -25.17 9.22 -13.07
N LEU A 620 -25.29 8.12 -13.84
CA LEU A 620 -26.28 7.99 -14.91
C LEU A 620 -27.72 8.17 -14.42
N ASP A 621 -28.06 7.61 -13.27
CA ASP A 621 -29.44 7.55 -12.73
C ASP A 621 -29.53 7.92 -11.24
N GLY A 622 -28.40 8.28 -10.62
CA GLY A 622 -28.32 8.59 -9.19
C GLY A 622 -28.54 7.40 -8.26
N SER A 623 -28.65 6.17 -8.79
CA SER A 623 -28.88 4.97 -7.99
C SER A 623 -27.66 4.61 -7.14
N GLU A 624 -27.94 4.11 -5.94
CA GLU A 624 -26.90 3.59 -5.04
C GLU A 624 -26.59 2.14 -5.39
N GLN A 625 -25.30 1.84 -5.58
CA GLN A 625 -24.79 0.52 -5.97
C GLN A 625 -23.80 0.01 -4.93
N GLY A 626 -24.00 -1.24 -4.45
CA GLY A 626 -22.98 -1.94 -3.65
C GLY A 626 -21.82 -2.41 -4.51
N TYR A 627 -20.66 -2.57 -3.89
CA TYR A 627 -19.50 -3.11 -4.58
C TYR A 627 -19.65 -4.59 -4.92
N PRO A 628 -19.25 -5.04 -6.11
CA PRO A 628 -19.27 -6.46 -6.46
C PRO A 628 -18.23 -7.24 -5.64
N SER A 629 -18.57 -8.49 -5.30
CA SER A 629 -17.70 -9.38 -4.53
C SER A 629 -17.43 -10.69 -5.29
N PRO A 630 -16.84 -10.63 -6.49
CA PRO A 630 -16.61 -11.81 -7.31
C PRO A 630 -15.42 -12.64 -6.81
N LEU A 631 -15.41 -13.92 -7.16
CA LEU A 631 -14.22 -14.75 -7.11
C LEU A 631 -13.34 -14.42 -8.32
N ARG A 632 -12.17 -13.85 -8.10
CA ARG A 632 -11.15 -13.61 -9.14
C ARG A 632 -10.12 -14.73 -9.13
N VAL A 633 -9.77 -15.20 -10.31
CA VAL A 633 -8.73 -16.22 -10.51
C VAL A 633 -7.69 -15.68 -11.50
N ASP A 634 -6.41 -15.78 -11.14
CA ASP A 634 -5.28 -15.43 -11.99
C ASP A 634 -4.37 -16.65 -12.16
N ALA A 635 -3.82 -16.86 -13.36
CA ALA A 635 -2.95 -17.99 -13.64
C ALA A 635 -1.74 -17.59 -14.49
N ARG A 636 -0.63 -18.29 -14.30
CA ARG A 636 0.59 -18.13 -15.10
C ARG A 636 1.28 -19.47 -15.29
N ILE A 637 1.81 -19.68 -16.49
CA ILE A 637 2.65 -20.81 -16.83
C ILE A 637 3.99 -20.28 -17.37
N ASP A 638 5.10 -20.90 -16.96
CA ASP A 638 6.44 -20.56 -17.41
C ASP A 638 7.14 -21.79 -17.95
N HIS A 639 7.92 -21.61 -19.00
CA HIS A 639 8.83 -22.60 -19.57
C HIS A 639 10.26 -22.07 -19.58
N ALA A 640 11.14 -22.64 -18.77
CA ALA A 640 12.54 -22.24 -18.69
C ALA A 640 13.42 -23.11 -19.60
N TRP A 641 14.22 -22.48 -20.48
CA TRP A 641 15.15 -23.13 -21.34
C TRP A 641 16.51 -22.41 -21.31
N ARG A 642 17.46 -22.99 -20.56
CA ARG A 642 18.78 -22.37 -20.32
C ARG A 642 18.63 -20.93 -19.72
N GLN A 643 19.06 -19.94 -20.49
CA GLN A 643 19.02 -18.53 -20.11
C GLN A 643 17.71 -17.81 -20.51
N VAL A 644 16.82 -18.50 -21.20
CA VAL A 644 15.56 -17.98 -21.72
C VAL A 644 14.40 -18.59 -20.96
N SER A 645 13.46 -17.80 -20.52
CA SER A 645 12.18 -18.26 -19.99
C SER A 645 11.05 -17.63 -20.80
N LEU A 646 10.12 -18.45 -21.27
CA LEU A 646 8.88 -17.98 -21.89
C LEU A 646 7.77 -18.07 -20.85
N PHE A 647 6.85 -17.13 -20.84
CA PHE A 647 5.69 -17.20 -19.97
C PHE A 647 4.42 -16.72 -20.65
N ALA A 648 3.29 -17.22 -20.18
CA ALA A 648 1.96 -16.71 -20.48
C ALA A 648 1.19 -16.57 -19.18
N ALA A 649 0.42 -15.50 -19.06
CA ALA A 649 -0.39 -15.20 -17.88
C ALA A 649 -1.80 -14.75 -18.29
N VAL A 650 -2.75 -15.04 -17.43
CA VAL A 650 -4.10 -14.52 -17.50
C VAL A 650 -4.49 -13.96 -16.13
N ASN A 651 -4.87 -12.69 -16.10
CA ASN A 651 -5.47 -12.06 -14.95
C ASN A 651 -6.98 -12.03 -15.13
N ASN A 652 -7.72 -12.23 -14.04
CA ASN A 652 -9.18 -12.31 -14.07
C ASN A 652 -9.68 -13.35 -15.09
N LEU A 653 -9.22 -14.60 -14.96
CA LEU A 653 -9.56 -15.72 -15.86
C LEU A 653 -11.08 -15.89 -16.06
N LEU A 654 -11.87 -15.66 -15.01
CA LEU A 654 -13.32 -15.81 -15.01
C LEU A 654 -14.06 -14.61 -15.62
N ASP A 655 -13.33 -13.55 -16.02
CA ASP A 655 -13.88 -12.32 -16.61
C ASP A 655 -14.96 -11.64 -15.77
N VAL A 656 -14.76 -11.65 -14.45
CA VAL A 656 -15.72 -11.07 -13.51
C VAL A 656 -15.58 -9.55 -13.41
N PRO A 657 -16.68 -8.81 -13.22
CA PRO A 657 -16.62 -7.37 -13.04
C PRO A 657 -15.92 -7.02 -11.71
N GLN A 658 -15.05 -6.03 -11.74
CA GLN A 658 -14.31 -5.54 -10.59
C GLN A 658 -14.43 -4.03 -10.49
N VAL A 659 -14.75 -3.53 -9.31
CA VAL A 659 -14.82 -2.12 -8.96
C VAL A 659 -14.26 -1.97 -7.56
N ASP A 660 -13.20 -1.21 -7.41
CA ASP A 660 -12.60 -0.93 -6.10
C ASP A 660 -12.98 0.45 -5.57
N ARG A 661 -13.32 1.37 -6.49
CA ARG A 661 -13.64 2.76 -6.15
C ARG A 661 -14.65 3.37 -7.12
N GLY A 662 -15.79 3.82 -6.59
CA GLY A 662 -16.81 4.55 -7.34
C GLY A 662 -17.20 3.86 -8.67
N GLU A 663 -17.34 4.64 -9.73
CA GLU A 663 -17.63 4.16 -11.09
C GLU A 663 -16.37 3.90 -11.93
N VAL A 664 -15.23 3.55 -11.30
CA VAL A 664 -13.99 3.21 -12.00
C VAL A 664 -13.93 1.71 -12.25
N PRO A 665 -14.25 1.22 -13.47
CA PRO A 665 -14.17 -0.19 -13.77
C PRO A 665 -12.71 -0.63 -13.87
N LEU A 666 -12.36 -1.74 -13.23
CA LEU A 666 -11.08 -2.40 -13.44
C LEU A 666 -11.16 -3.32 -14.67
N PRO A 667 -10.01 -3.69 -15.27
CA PRO A 667 -10.00 -4.56 -16.44
C PRO A 667 -10.71 -5.89 -16.19
N GLY A 668 -11.43 -6.38 -17.18
CA GLY A 668 -11.90 -7.75 -17.27
C GLY A 668 -10.72 -8.72 -17.46
N ARG A 669 -10.93 -9.79 -18.23
CA ARG A 669 -9.85 -10.74 -18.52
C ARG A 669 -8.71 -10.07 -19.29
N TRP A 670 -7.49 -10.18 -18.72
CA TRP A 670 -6.28 -9.63 -19.32
C TRP A 670 -5.29 -10.74 -19.62
N LEU A 671 -4.95 -10.90 -20.88
CA LEU A 671 -3.98 -11.90 -21.35
C LEU A 671 -2.63 -11.22 -21.57
N SER A 672 -1.56 -11.89 -21.18
CA SER A 672 -0.20 -11.45 -21.50
C SER A 672 0.72 -12.64 -21.78
N ALA A 673 1.75 -12.38 -22.58
CA ALA A 673 2.81 -13.33 -22.84
C ALA A 673 4.15 -12.58 -22.94
N GLY A 674 5.23 -13.25 -22.58
CA GLY A 674 6.52 -12.61 -22.59
C GLY A 674 7.70 -13.55 -22.58
N VAL A 675 8.87 -12.96 -22.70
CA VAL A 675 10.17 -13.61 -22.64
C VAL A 675 11.04 -12.94 -21.59
N GLU A 676 11.75 -13.76 -20.84
CA GLU A 676 12.80 -13.32 -19.91
C GLU A 676 14.14 -13.93 -20.35
N LEU A 677 15.11 -13.07 -20.55
CA LEU A 677 16.50 -13.41 -20.79
C LEU A 677 17.30 -13.18 -19.51
N ARG A 678 18.11 -14.15 -19.11
CA ARG A 678 19.00 -14.05 -17.95
C ARG A 678 20.44 -14.34 -18.34
N TRP A 679 21.38 -13.57 -17.84
CA TRP A 679 22.80 -13.80 -18.02
C TRP A 679 23.54 -13.68 -16.70
N ARG A 680 24.66 -14.39 -16.61
CA ARG A 680 25.58 -14.38 -15.47
C ARG A 680 26.98 -14.49 -16.00
N GLN A 681 27.88 -13.64 -15.48
CA GLN A 681 29.32 -13.74 -15.68
C GLN A 681 29.97 -14.49 -14.52
#